data_8054e6632fdc7444e775673aa88b5546
#
_entry.id   8054e6632fdc7444e775673aa88b5546
#
_cell.length_a   1.000
_cell.length_b   1.000
_cell.length_c   1.000
_cell.angle_alpha   90.00
_cell.angle_beta   90.00
_cell.angle_gamma   90.00
#
_symmetry.space_group_name_H-M   'P 1'
#
loop_
_entity.id
_entity.type
_entity.pdbx_description
1 polymer ?
#
loop_
_entity_poly.entity_id
_entity_poly.type
_entity_poly.pdbx_seq_one_letter_code
_entity_poly.pdbx_strand_id
1 'polypeptide(L)'
;ICEQVGEQPVKGIFPRKVVRVVTPGTVTEPGLLPGDANNYLASVILDTTTAVNSNPITASVSYVDITTGEFAVTELPLEALRAELTRLHPAEIIHPDSQVLPDGITGHITALPAWKFEPGKCSEVLISHFKASTLAGFGLKDNSLSARAAGAIVQYLKETQPDALNLLTSLRAYSLNEFMTLDASTRRNLELDETLRGERKGSLLGTLDFSVTPMGKRLMHQWVSQPLLHVAKITQRQNGVQYFVENGMVRAELRATLKPLADLERLVNRVLAGQAQPRDLVAMRATLTELPKIKEVISGQKAVVSDQWSVCTQELSLLQNAIDDDPPATLQNTGVIRPGYSSELDGVIDASKHARDWIANLEGVEREKTGIKTLKVGYNKVFGYYIEISRGAADKAPESYIRKQTLVNAERFITPEMKEYETLVLNAEERIKEIETRLFREVCAELVKAANQILATARAIAELDVLSALGEAAALGGYTRPEVHEGSGLEIHEGRHPVVEQLLKSDRYIPNDVIFEKGEVVRVITGPNMSGKSTYLRQTALIVLMAQMGSFVPAASAKIGLVDRIFTRIGAQDEIHAGQSTFMVEMVEAANILHHATPRSLLILDEIGRGTSTYDGLSIAWGIIEYIHNHPQLRAKTLFATHYHELTQLADLLPGIRNYNVAVSEADNKVVFLHKIIAGGADRSYGIHVGQLAGLPAPVIQRATEIMAELEKTSGRAVKIDPNAAQQVALFPETNPLLDELKELDVNSLSPIEALNKLFEWR
;
A
#
# COMPACT_ATOMS: atom_id res chain seq x y z
N ILE A 1 -22.18 -1.45 -15.68
CA ILE A 1 -21.92 -1.76 -17.09
C ILE A 1 -23.12 -2.53 -17.62
N CYS A 2 -23.65 -2.04 -18.73
CA CYS A 2 -24.79 -2.65 -19.41
C CYS A 2 -24.33 -3.17 -20.78
N GLU A 3 -24.59 -4.44 -21.07
CA GLU A 3 -24.27 -5.06 -22.36
C GLU A 3 -25.54 -5.49 -23.10
N GLN A 4 -25.41 -5.62 -24.40
CA GLN A 4 -26.49 -6.14 -25.25
C GLN A 4 -26.56 -7.66 -25.07
N VAL A 5 -27.78 -8.18 -24.85
CA VAL A 5 -27.99 -9.61 -24.58
C VAL A 5 -28.96 -10.15 -25.64
N GLY A 6 -28.60 -11.30 -26.22
CA GLY A 6 -29.46 -11.99 -27.20
C GLY A 6 -28.95 -11.88 -28.65
N GLU A 7 -29.24 -12.88 -29.44
CA GLU A 7 -28.81 -13.00 -30.84
C GLU A 7 -29.65 -12.20 -31.82
N GLN A 8 -30.85 -11.77 -31.42
CA GLN A 8 -31.78 -11.05 -32.29
C GLN A 8 -32.42 -9.83 -31.60
N PRO A 9 -32.59 -8.70 -32.29
CA PRO A 9 -33.25 -7.53 -31.76
C PRO A 9 -34.76 -7.79 -31.55
N VAL A 10 -35.27 -7.44 -30.38
CA VAL A 10 -36.69 -7.44 -30.06
C VAL A 10 -37.27 -6.07 -30.42
N LYS A 11 -38.19 -5.98 -31.38
CA LYS A 11 -38.72 -4.71 -31.91
C LYS A 11 -37.66 -3.72 -32.40
N GLY A 12 -36.58 -4.24 -33.03
CA GLY A 12 -35.50 -3.40 -33.59
C GLY A 12 -34.45 -2.90 -32.59
N ILE A 13 -34.57 -3.28 -31.31
CA ILE A 13 -33.65 -2.89 -30.24
C ILE A 13 -33.12 -4.18 -29.56
N PHE A 14 -31.81 -4.30 -29.40
CA PHE A 14 -31.24 -5.39 -28.62
C PHE A 14 -31.54 -5.18 -27.13
N PRO A 15 -32.07 -6.20 -26.43
CA PRO A 15 -32.23 -6.12 -24.99
C PRO A 15 -30.88 -5.86 -24.31
N ARG A 16 -30.85 -4.98 -23.31
CA ARG A 16 -29.70 -4.66 -22.50
C ARG A 16 -29.88 -5.21 -21.11
N LYS A 17 -28.84 -5.80 -20.57
CA LYS A 17 -28.79 -6.29 -19.18
C LYS A 17 -27.61 -5.66 -18.47
N VAL A 18 -27.80 -5.31 -17.19
CA VAL A 18 -26.68 -4.97 -16.31
C VAL A 18 -25.91 -6.26 -16.07
N VAL A 19 -24.67 -6.32 -16.57
CA VAL A 19 -23.80 -7.50 -16.43
C VAL A 19 -22.86 -7.36 -15.25
N ARG A 20 -22.48 -6.13 -14.90
CA ARG A 20 -21.69 -5.88 -13.69
C ARG A 20 -21.92 -4.46 -13.15
N VAL A 21 -21.70 -4.32 -11.84
CA VAL A 21 -21.65 -3.05 -11.13
C VAL A 21 -20.23 -2.85 -10.63
N VAL A 22 -19.55 -1.78 -11.04
CA VAL A 22 -18.20 -1.47 -10.59
C VAL A 22 -18.28 -0.54 -9.40
N THR A 23 -17.69 -0.97 -8.29
CA THR A 23 -17.57 -0.21 -7.05
C THR A 23 -16.08 -0.05 -6.70
N PRO A 24 -15.69 0.84 -5.78
CA PRO A 24 -14.27 1.04 -5.46
C PRO A 24 -13.50 -0.24 -5.14
N GLY A 25 -14.11 -1.18 -4.40
CA GLY A 25 -13.51 -2.47 -4.04
C GLY A 25 -13.59 -3.55 -5.13
N THR A 26 -14.30 -3.28 -6.24
CA THR A 26 -14.51 -4.27 -7.31
C THR A 26 -13.92 -3.87 -8.66
N VAL A 27 -13.01 -2.90 -8.68
CA VAL A 27 -12.26 -2.49 -9.89
C VAL A 27 -11.29 -3.59 -10.30
N THR A 28 -11.32 -3.96 -11.59
CA THR A 28 -10.42 -4.99 -12.19
C THR A 28 -9.67 -4.47 -13.40
N GLU A 29 -10.01 -3.29 -13.90
CA GLU A 29 -9.47 -2.73 -15.13
C GLU A 29 -7.98 -2.41 -15.01
N PRO A 30 -7.13 -2.92 -15.94
CA PRO A 30 -5.73 -2.52 -16.01
C PRO A 30 -5.61 -1.00 -16.23
N GLY A 31 -4.74 -0.36 -15.48
CA GLY A 31 -4.51 1.09 -15.57
C GLY A 31 -5.35 1.94 -14.62
N LEU A 32 -6.41 1.41 -14.01
CA LEU A 32 -7.13 2.08 -12.92
C LEU A 32 -6.56 1.73 -11.53
N LEU A 33 -5.78 0.65 -11.46
CA LEU A 33 -5.17 0.19 -10.21
C LEU A 33 -3.65 0.26 -10.28
N PRO A 34 -2.97 0.74 -9.23
CA PRO A 34 -1.52 0.69 -9.15
C PRO A 34 -1.05 -0.79 -9.14
N GLY A 35 0.05 -1.06 -9.85
CA GLY A 35 0.60 -2.43 -9.94
C GLY A 35 1.17 -2.95 -8.62
N ASP A 36 1.63 -2.05 -7.78
CA ASP A 36 2.35 -2.30 -6.54
C ASP A 36 1.47 -2.25 -5.27
N ALA A 37 0.16 -2.09 -5.43
CA ALA A 37 -0.80 -2.08 -4.33
C ALA A 37 -1.97 -3.05 -4.57
N ASN A 38 -2.54 -3.56 -3.49
CA ASN A 38 -3.77 -4.34 -3.49
C ASN A 38 -4.99 -3.42 -3.52
N ASN A 39 -6.11 -3.93 -4.04
CA ASN A 39 -7.42 -3.26 -4.02
C ASN A 39 -8.41 -4.08 -3.20
N TYR A 40 -8.44 -3.84 -1.89
CA TYR A 40 -9.26 -4.64 -1.00
C TYR A 40 -10.72 -4.17 -0.92
N LEU A 41 -11.64 -5.12 -1.10
CA LEU A 41 -13.02 -5.05 -0.61
C LEU A 41 -13.06 -5.75 0.74
N ALA A 42 -13.42 -5.04 1.80
CA ALA A 42 -13.55 -5.60 3.14
C ALA A 42 -15.02 -5.75 3.55
N SER A 43 -15.31 -6.78 4.34
CA SER A 43 -16.60 -7.00 5.00
C SER A 43 -16.41 -6.99 6.50
N VAL A 44 -17.19 -6.18 7.20
CA VAL A 44 -17.13 -6.05 8.66
C VAL A 44 -18.47 -6.43 9.27
N ILE A 45 -18.42 -7.25 10.32
CA ILE A 45 -19.60 -7.58 11.12
C ILE A 45 -19.25 -7.59 12.62
N LEU A 46 -20.13 -7.04 13.43
CA LEU A 46 -19.98 -6.97 14.89
C LEU A 46 -20.87 -8.01 15.56
N ASP A 47 -20.37 -8.70 16.57
CA ASP A 47 -21.20 -9.54 17.44
C ASP A 47 -21.83 -8.69 18.54
N THR A 48 -23.08 -8.28 18.31
CA THR A 48 -23.85 -7.51 19.27
C THR A 48 -24.51 -8.36 20.36
N THR A 49 -24.46 -9.70 20.24
CA THR A 49 -25.12 -10.63 21.19
C THR A 49 -24.33 -10.81 22.47
N THR A 50 -23.02 -10.61 22.44
CA THR A 50 -22.11 -10.74 23.58
C THR A 50 -22.14 -9.54 24.52
N ALA A 51 -22.60 -8.39 24.06
CA ALA A 51 -22.72 -7.17 24.87
C ALA A 51 -23.65 -7.32 26.10
N VAL A 52 -24.54 -8.31 26.08
CA VAL A 52 -25.48 -8.60 27.17
C VAL A 52 -24.83 -9.36 28.32
N ASN A 53 -23.67 -10.03 28.11
CA ASN A 53 -23.06 -10.98 29.05
C ASN A 53 -21.68 -10.56 29.58
N SER A 54 -21.34 -9.27 29.59
CA SER A 54 -20.03 -8.74 30.08
C SER A 54 -18.79 -9.22 29.34
N ASN A 55 -18.94 -9.88 28.18
CA ASN A 55 -17.82 -10.23 27.32
C ASN A 55 -17.49 -9.07 26.36
N PRO A 56 -16.22 -8.87 26.01
CA PRO A 56 -15.84 -7.82 25.03
C PRO A 56 -16.52 -8.12 23.69
N ILE A 57 -17.00 -7.07 23.04
CA ILE A 57 -17.61 -7.16 21.70
C ILE A 57 -16.57 -7.68 20.73
N THR A 58 -16.92 -8.73 19.99
CA THR A 58 -16.08 -9.30 18.96
C THR A 58 -16.51 -8.79 17.58
N ALA A 59 -15.56 -8.55 16.71
CA ALA A 59 -15.79 -8.22 15.32
C ALA A 59 -15.18 -9.31 14.42
N SER A 60 -15.69 -9.44 13.20
CA SER A 60 -15.00 -10.18 12.16
C SER A 60 -14.76 -9.29 10.96
N VAL A 61 -13.56 -9.41 10.40
CA VAL A 61 -13.15 -8.76 9.17
C VAL A 61 -12.81 -9.83 8.16
N SER A 62 -13.48 -9.79 7.01
CA SER A 62 -13.06 -10.54 5.83
C SER A 62 -12.68 -9.57 4.74
N TYR A 63 -11.67 -9.88 3.95
CA TYR A 63 -11.25 -9.04 2.83
C TYR A 63 -10.89 -9.87 1.60
N VAL A 64 -11.06 -9.27 0.45
CA VAL A 64 -10.73 -9.85 -0.84
C VAL A 64 -10.06 -8.82 -1.74
N ASP A 65 -9.02 -9.22 -2.45
CA ASP A 65 -8.54 -8.53 -3.65
C ASP A 65 -8.89 -9.39 -4.87
N ILE A 66 -9.90 -8.96 -5.61
CA ILE A 66 -10.37 -9.71 -6.79
C ILE A 66 -9.35 -9.72 -7.94
N THR A 67 -8.33 -8.87 -7.92
CA THR A 67 -7.28 -8.84 -8.96
C THR A 67 -6.18 -9.87 -8.70
N THR A 68 -5.94 -10.23 -7.45
CA THR A 68 -4.93 -11.22 -7.02
C THR A 68 -5.54 -12.53 -6.56
N GLY A 69 -6.86 -12.57 -6.31
CA GLY A 69 -7.56 -13.74 -5.76
C GLY A 69 -7.28 -13.97 -4.27
N GLU A 70 -6.64 -13.00 -3.59
CA GLU A 70 -6.45 -13.06 -2.14
C GLU A 70 -7.79 -12.94 -1.44
N PHE A 71 -8.16 -13.94 -0.61
CA PHE A 71 -9.37 -13.92 0.18
C PHE A 71 -9.06 -14.45 1.58
N ALA A 72 -9.28 -13.59 2.59
CA ALA A 72 -8.93 -13.91 3.96
C ALA A 72 -9.97 -13.40 4.95
N VAL A 73 -9.95 -13.97 6.17
CA VAL A 73 -10.88 -13.62 7.23
C VAL A 73 -10.25 -13.82 8.61
N THR A 74 -10.62 -12.95 9.55
CA THR A 74 -10.22 -13.04 10.95
C THR A 74 -11.36 -12.65 11.89
N GLU A 75 -11.33 -13.16 13.11
CA GLU A 75 -12.10 -12.66 14.26
C GLU A 75 -11.16 -11.93 15.21
N LEU A 76 -11.61 -10.80 15.72
CA LEU A 76 -10.79 -9.92 16.54
C LEU A 76 -11.65 -9.15 17.54
N PRO A 77 -11.09 -8.69 18.66
CA PRO A 77 -11.76 -7.76 19.56
C PRO A 77 -12.12 -6.45 18.84
N LEU A 78 -13.25 -5.83 19.18
CA LEU A 78 -13.70 -4.58 18.55
C LEU A 78 -12.62 -3.49 18.56
N GLU A 79 -11.82 -3.43 19.61
CA GLU A 79 -10.72 -2.48 19.79
C GLU A 79 -9.63 -2.62 18.71
N ALA A 80 -9.40 -3.85 18.22
CA ALA A 80 -8.41 -4.13 17.17
C ALA A 80 -8.95 -3.85 15.75
N LEU A 81 -10.26 -3.64 15.58
CA LEU A 81 -10.90 -3.44 14.28
C LEU A 81 -10.32 -2.27 13.50
N ARG A 82 -10.15 -1.12 14.17
CA ARG A 82 -9.60 0.08 13.54
C ARG A 82 -8.17 -0.14 13.06
N ALA A 83 -7.33 -0.79 13.86
CA ALA A 83 -5.95 -1.08 13.50
C ALA A 83 -5.86 -2.00 12.28
N GLU A 84 -6.72 -3.03 12.23
CA GLU A 84 -6.74 -3.97 11.11
C GLU A 84 -7.26 -3.33 9.82
N LEU A 85 -8.31 -2.51 9.87
CA LEU A 85 -8.80 -1.77 8.70
C LEU A 85 -7.79 -0.71 8.23
N THR A 86 -7.07 -0.06 9.15
CA THR A 86 -5.98 0.87 8.79
C THR A 86 -4.84 0.12 8.09
N ARG A 87 -4.49 -1.09 8.53
CA ARG A 87 -3.48 -1.94 7.89
C ARG A 87 -3.89 -2.35 6.47
N LEU A 88 -5.14 -2.78 6.31
CA LEU A 88 -5.68 -3.25 5.02
C LEU A 88 -5.86 -2.11 4.02
N HIS A 89 -6.14 -0.92 4.50
CA HIS A 89 -6.47 0.25 3.67
C HIS A 89 -7.52 -0.07 2.59
N PRO A 90 -8.70 -0.63 2.96
CA PRO A 90 -9.65 -1.13 1.98
C PRO A 90 -10.23 0.01 1.15
N ALA A 91 -10.35 -0.21 -0.16
CA ALA A 91 -11.00 0.72 -1.07
C ALA A 91 -12.52 0.80 -0.80
N GLU A 92 -13.10 -0.31 -0.31
CA GLU A 92 -14.53 -0.38 0.03
C GLU A 92 -14.75 -1.29 1.24
N ILE A 93 -15.67 -0.89 2.12
CA ILE A 93 -16.08 -1.65 3.31
C ILE A 93 -17.58 -1.89 3.24
N ILE A 94 -18.00 -3.15 3.25
CA ILE A 94 -19.40 -3.55 3.36
C ILE A 94 -19.72 -3.96 4.80
N HIS A 95 -20.90 -3.58 5.29
CA HIS A 95 -21.38 -3.95 6.63
C HIS A 95 -22.91 -4.07 6.67
N PRO A 96 -23.51 -4.74 7.69
CA PRO A 96 -24.97 -4.76 7.85
C PRO A 96 -25.53 -3.37 8.11
N ASP A 97 -26.63 -2.99 7.44
CA ASP A 97 -27.36 -1.73 7.64
C ASP A 97 -27.92 -1.57 9.07
N SER A 98 -28.07 -2.68 9.78
CA SER A 98 -28.49 -2.72 11.19
C SER A 98 -27.39 -2.43 12.20
N GLN A 99 -26.12 -2.25 11.76
CA GLN A 99 -24.97 -2.01 12.63
C GLN A 99 -24.30 -0.68 12.28
N VAL A 100 -23.79 0.00 13.30
CA VAL A 100 -22.98 1.21 13.15
C VAL A 100 -21.53 0.84 13.38
N LEU A 101 -20.66 1.18 12.42
CA LEU A 101 -19.22 0.99 12.56
C LEU A 101 -18.64 2.06 13.51
N PRO A 102 -17.56 1.75 14.24
CA PRO A 102 -16.86 2.73 15.07
C PRO A 102 -16.35 3.93 14.27
N ASP A 103 -16.28 5.08 14.93
CA ASP A 103 -15.74 6.31 14.33
C ASP A 103 -14.27 6.17 13.90
N GLY A 104 -13.85 6.95 12.90
CA GLY A 104 -12.47 7.00 12.43
C GLY A 104 -12.06 5.87 11.49
N ILE A 105 -13.02 5.10 10.96
CA ILE A 105 -12.80 4.17 9.86
C ILE A 105 -12.79 4.95 8.54
N THR A 106 -11.75 4.80 7.75
CA THR A 106 -11.57 5.44 6.44
C THR A 106 -11.87 4.47 5.30
N GLY A 107 -12.35 4.99 4.16
CA GLY A 107 -12.70 4.22 2.99
C GLY A 107 -14.15 4.45 2.55
N HIS A 108 -14.53 3.88 1.42
CA HIS A 108 -15.92 3.91 0.95
C HIS A 108 -16.76 2.90 1.73
N ILE A 109 -17.74 3.36 2.51
CA ILE A 109 -18.56 2.51 3.37
C ILE A 109 -19.91 2.25 2.67
N THR A 110 -20.25 0.98 2.48
CA THR A 110 -21.47 0.51 1.83
C THR A 110 -22.30 -0.32 2.81
N ALA A 111 -23.41 0.23 3.29
CA ALA A 111 -24.36 -0.51 4.11
C ALA A 111 -25.19 -1.48 3.25
N LEU A 112 -25.25 -2.73 3.64
CA LEU A 112 -26.03 -3.78 2.97
C LEU A 112 -27.14 -4.29 3.88
N PRO A 113 -28.26 -4.76 3.31
CA PRO A 113 -29.33 -5.36 4.10
C PRO A 113 -28.84 -6.48 5.01
N ALA A 114 -29.25 -6.44 6.29
CA ALA A 114 -28.77 -7.38 7.33
C ALA A 114 -28.94 -8.86 6.96
N TRP A 115 -29.95 -9.21 6.15
CA TRP A 115 -30.17 -10.59 5.70
C TRP A 115 -29.01 -11.17 4.83
N LYS A 116 -28.16 -10.31 4.24
CA LYS A 116 -26.95 -10.74 3.52
C LYS A 116 -25.86 -11.26 4.44
N PHE A 117 -25.98 -10.99 5.72
CA PHE A 117 -25.06 -11.45 6.77
C PHE A 117 -25.67 -12.55 7.65
N GLU A 118 -26.76 -13.18 7.21
CA GLU A 118 -27.44 -14.23 7.96
C GLU A 118 -26.56 -15.50 8.05
N PRO A 119 -26.38 -16.09 9.26
CA PRO A 119 -25.39 -17.16 9.47
C PRO A 119 -25.56 -18.35 8.52
N GLY A 120 -26.79 -18.90 8.44
CA GLY A 120 -27.08 -20.08 7.62
C GLY A 120 -26.83 -19.83 6.13
N LYS A 121 -27.29 -18.70 5.64
CA LYS A 121 -27.15 -18.29 4.22
C LYS A 121 -25.68 -18.06 3.84
N CYS A 122 -24.91 -17.40 4.70
CA CYS A 122 -23.50 -17.15 4.44
C CYS A 122 -22.70 -18.45 4.40
N SER A 123 -22.97 -19.38 5.33
CA SER A 123 -22.32 -20.69 5.33
C SER A 123 -22.68 -21.51 4.10
N GLU A 124 -23.95 -21.54 3.69
CA GLU A 124 -24.42 -22.23 2.49
C GLU A 124 -23.76 -21.68 1.22
N VAL A 125 -23.69 -20.35 1.10
CA VAL A 125 -23.03 -19.69 -0.04
C VAL A 125 -21.56 -20.05 -0.13
N LEU A 126 -20.82 -20.05 0.98
CA LEU A 126 -19.40 -20.43 1.02
C LEU A 126 -19.22 -21.92 0.67
N ILE A 127 -19.99 -22.81 1.28
CA ILE A 127 -19.96 -24.26 1.02
C ILE A 127 -20.25 -24.53 -0.46
N SER A 128 -21.26 -23.90 -1.02
CA SER A 128 -21.60 -24.03 -2.44
C SER A 128 -20.49 -23.49 -3.34
N HIS A 129 -19.92 -22.33 -3.02
CA HIS A 129 -18.87 -21.69 -3.80
C HIS A 129 -17.58 -22.55 -3.83
N PHE A 130 -17.11 -22.99 -2.70
CA PHE A 130 -15.89 -23.79 -2.60
C PHE A 130 -16.13 -25.29 -2.87
N LYS A 131 -17.37 -25.72 -3.12
CA LYS A 131 -17.77 -27.12 -3.32
C LYS A 131 -17.28 -28.02 -2.16
N ALA A 132 -17.32 -27.48 -0.95
CA ALA A 132 -16.87 -28.16 0.27
C ALA A 132 -18.05 -28.81 0.98
N SER A 133 -17.79 -29.79 1.85
CA SER A 133 -18.81 -30.40 2.71
C SER A 133 -19.03 -29.60 4.00
N THR A 134 -18.00 -28.88 4.44
CA THR A 134 -17.96 -28.11 5.69
C THR A 134 -16.93 -26.99 5.58
N LEU A 135 -17.06 -25.92 6.37
CA LEU A 135 -16.10 -24.83 6.42
C LEU A 135 -14.86 -25.13 7.29
N ALA A 136 -14.84 -26.25 8.00
CA ALA A 136 -13.73 -26.63 8.88
C ALA A 136 -12.38 -26.75 8.15
N GLY A 137 -12.40 -27.17 6.88
CA GLY A 137 -11.18 -27.23 6.03
C GLY A 137 -10.52 -25.86 5.77
N PHE A 138 -11.26 -24.77 5.92
CA PHE A 138 -10.78 -23.39 5.82
C PHE A 138 -10.45 -22.78 7.20
N GLY A 139 -10.52 -23.57 8.28
CA GLY A 139 -10.32 -23.10 9.64
C GLY A 139 -11.52 -22.34 10.22
N LEU A 140 -12.70 -22.44 9.61
CA LEU A 140 -13.91 -21.75 10.03
C LEU A 140 -14.91 -22.74 10.66
N LYS A 141 -15.64 -22.24 11.65
CA LYS A 141 -16.84 -22.94 12.14
C LYS A 141 -18.04 -22.52 11.32
N ASP A 142 -18.93 -23.45 11.03
CA ASP A 142 -20.20 -23.13 10.37
C ASP A 142 -20.98 -22.10 11.21
N ASN A 143 -21.61 -21.14 10.54
CA ASN A 143 -22.36 -20.05 11.15
C ASN A 143 -21.55 -19.11 12.06
N SER A 144 -20.20 -19.19 12.07
CA SER A 144 -19.35 -18.28 12.83
C SER A 144 -19.43 -16.83 12.29
N LEU A 145 -18.96 -15.90 13.09
CA LEU A 145 -18.89 -14.50 12.68
C LEU A 145 -18.01 -14.32 11.43
N SER A 146 -16.91 -15.08 11.37
CA SER A 146 -16.02 -15.17 10.20
C SER A 146 -16.74 -15.70 8.96
N ALA A 147 -17.54 -16.76 9.08
CA ALA A 147 -18.32 -17.27 7.95
C ALA A 147 -19.34 -16.25 7.44
N ARG A 148 -19.94 -15.45 8.33
CA ARG A 148 -20.87 -14.38 7.97
C ARG A 148 -20.15 -13.26 7.20
N ALA A 149 -18.99 -12.78 7.68
CA ALA A 149 -18.22 -11.75 7.02
C ALA A 149 -17.75 -12.21 5.62
N ALA A 150 -17.19 -13.41 5.50
CA ALA A 150 -16.72 -13.96 4.23
C ALA A 150 -17.89 -14.26 3.25
N GLY A 151 -19.00 -14.82 3.74
CA GLY A 151 -20.17 -15.12 2.95
C GLY A 151 -20.84 -13.86 2.38
N ALA A 152 -20.82 -12.75 3.12
CA ALA A 152 -21.33 -11.47 2.64
C ALA A 152 -20.53 -10.95 1.43
N ILE A 153 -19.20 -11.10 1.42
CA ILE A 153 -18.36 -10.77 0.25
C ILE A 153 -18.78 -11.60 -0.96
N VAL A 154 -18.94 -12.91 -0.82
CA VAL A 154 -19.32 -13.79 -1.93
C VAL A 154 -20.70 -13.41 -2.47
N GLN A 155 -21.67 -13.09 -1.59
CA GLN A 155 -22.99 -12.60 -2.00
C GLN A 155 -22.92 -11.26 -2.71
N TYR A 156 -22.09 -10.33 -2.21
CA TYR A 156 -21.89 -9.02 -2.83
C TYR A 156 -21.29 -9.13 -4.22
N LEU A 157 -20.23 -9.93 -4.36
CA LEU A 157 -19.59 -10.18 -5.67
C LEU A 157 -20.50 -10.91 -6.64
N LYS A 158 -21.39 -11.81 -6.16
CA LYS A 158 -22.37 -12.48 -7.02
C LYS A 158 -23.34 -11.51 -7.69
N GLU A 159 -23.64 -10.38 -7.05
CA GLU A 159 -24.50 -9.35 -7.59
C GLU A 159 -23.74 -8.30 -8.41
N THR A 160 -22.52 -7.97 -8.00
CA THR A 160 -21.74 -6.87 -8.60
C THR A 160 -20.79 -7.34 -9.70
N GLN A 161 -20.09 -8.45 -9.46
CA GLN A 161 -19.06 -9.02 -10.35
C GLN A 161 -19.12 -10.56 -10.34
N PRO A 162 -20.10 -11.22 -10.93
CA PRO A 162 -20.25 -12.67 -10.88
C PRO A 162 -19.02 -13.42 -11.38
N ASP A 163 -18.34 -12.91 -12.40
CA ASP A 163 -17.16 -13.53 -12.99
C ASP A 163 -15.96 -13.53 -12.04
N ALA A 164 -15.90 -12.56 -11.12
CA ALA A 164 -14.85 -12.49 -10.10
C ALA A 164 -14.92 -13.64 -9.08
N LEU A 165 -16.07 -14.30 -8.93
CA LEU A 165 -16.19 -15.46 -8.04
C LEU A 165 -15.25 -16.62 -8.42
N ASN A 166 -14.99 -16.79 -9.71
CA ASN A 166 -14.08 -17.82 -10.19
C ASN A 166 -12.63 -17.62 -9.72
N LEU A 167 -12.29 -16.41 -9.29
CA LEU A 167 -10.96 -16.03 -8.76
C LEU A 167 -10.75 -16.49 -7.33
N LEU A 168 -11.85 -16.65 -6.57
CA LEU A 168 -11.82 -17.00 -5.16
C LEU A 168 -11.71 -18.51 -5.01
N THR A 169 -10.50 -19.03 -5.23
CA THR A 169 -10.23 -20.48 -5.18
C THR A 169 -9.96 -21.00 -3.77
N SER A 170 -9.63 -20.11 -2.83
CA SER A 170 -9.33 -20.47 -1.43
C SER A 170 -9.73 -19.34 -0.49
N LEU A 171 -10.07 -19.70 0.74
CA LEU A 171 -10.30 -18.75 1.85
C LEU A 171 -9.34 -19.09 2.98
N ARG A 172 -8.59 -18.11 3.44
CA ARG A 172 -7.62 -18.27 4.53
C ARG A 172 -8.12 -17.60 5.81
N ALA A 173 -8.34 -18.42 6.85
CA ALA A 173 -8.46 -17.87 8.19
C ALA A 173 -7.06 -17.52 8.72
N TYR A 174 -6.91 -16.36 9.34
CA TYR A 174 -5.68 -15.93 10.00
C TYR A 174 -5.96 -15.38 11.39
N SER A 175 -4.96 -15.42 12.24
CA SER A 175 -5.01 -14.87 13.60
C SER A 175 -4.08 -13.68 13.72
N LEU A 176 -4.56 -12.58 14.31
CA LEU A 176 -3.71 -11.45 14.63
C LEU A 176 -2.57 -11.82 15.59
N ASN A 177 -2.74 -12.89 16.38
CA ASN A 177 -1.71 -13.38 17.30
C ASN A 177 -0.47 -13.96 16.60
N GLU A 178 -0.49 -14.13 15.28
CA GLU A 178 0.71 -14.52 14.50
C GLU A 178 1.61 -13.34 14.16
N PHE A 179 1.12 -12.13 14.31
CA PHE A 179 1.78 -10.91 13.88
C PHE A 179 1.88 -9.89 15.02
N MET A 180 2.94 -9.09 14.98
CA MET A 180 3.10 -7.93 15.85
C MET A 180 1.96 -6.94 15.63
N THR A 181 1.32 -6.51 16.71
CA THR A 181 0.26 -5.51 16.65
C THR A 181 0.86 -4.10 16.52
N LEU A 182 0.41 -3.37 15.51
CA LEU A 182 0.77 -1.98 15.26
C LEU A 182 -0.52 -1.19 15.08
N ASP A 183 -0.80 -0.26 15.97
CA ASP A 183 -1.97 0.61 15.83
C ASP A 183 -1.77 1.70 14.75
N ALA A 184 -2.84 2.40 14.41
CA ALA A 184 -2.81 3.43 13.38
C ALA A 184 -1.83 4.57 13.71
N SER A 185 -1.77 4.98 14.99
CA SER A 185 -0.85 6.02 15.46
C SER A 185 0.60 5.57 15.31
N THR A 186 0.91 4.32 15.69
CA THR A 186 2.26 3.75 15.57
C THR A 186 2.70 3.64 14.11
N ARG A 187 1.84 3.16 13.20
CA ARG A 187 2.15 3.11 11.76
C ARG A 187 2.50 4.47 11.20
N ARG A 188 1.69 5.47 11.53
CA ARG A 188 1.88 6.87 11.11
C ARG A 188 3.14 7.49 11.74
N ASN A 189 3.33 7.34 13.05
CA ASN A 189 4.45 7.94 13.78
C ASN A 189 5.81 7.35 13.37
N LEU A 190 5.85 6.07 12.99
CA LEU A 190 7.04 5.40 12.47
C LEU A 190 7.20 5.56 10.96
N GLU A 191 6.24 6.17 10.26
CA GLU A 191 6.24 6.37 8.81
C GLU A 191 6.56 5.07 8.06
N LEU A 192 5.75 4.02 8.34
CA LEU A 192 6.03 2.68 7.83
C LEU A 192 5.82 2.57 6.32
N ASP A 193 4.66 2.97 5.82
CA ASP A 193 4.25 2.82 4.43
C ASP A 193 4.46 4.11 3.63
N GLU A 194 4.19 5.25 4.28
CA GLU A 194 4.32 6.60 3.73
C GLU A 194 4.74 7.59 4.82
N THR A 195 5.29 8.72 4.41
CA THR A 195 5.61 9.83 5.31
C THR A 195 4.34 10.54 5.77
N LEU A 196 4.45 11.41 6.78
CA LEU A 196 3.34 12.28 7.22
C LEU A 196 2.77 13.17 6.08
N ARG A 197 3.50 13.30 4.96
CA ARG A 197 3.07 14.03 3.75
C ARG A 197 2.43 13.13 2.69
N GLY A 198 2.26 11.83 2.95
CA GLY A 198 1.72 10.87 1.99
C GLY A 198 2.71 10.43 0.92
N GLU A 199 4.01 10.62 1.12
CA GLU A 199 5.04 10.21 0.17
C GLU A 199 5.64 8.86 0.58
N ARG A 200 5.75 7.92 -0.35
CA ARG A 200 6.44 6.65 -0.12
C ARG A 200 7.95 6.84 0.12
N LYS A 201 8.56 7.77 -0.61
CA LYS A 201 9.98 8.11 -0.43
C LYS A 201 10.19 8.80 0.91
N GLY A 202 11.05 8.24 1.75
CA GLY A 202 11.27 8.71 3.12
C GLY A 202 10.52 7.90 4.18
N SER A 203 9.70 6.91 3.77
CA SER A 203 9.13 5.91 4.68
C SER A 203 10.07 4.71 4.83
N LEU A 204 9.77 3.83 5.81
CA LEU A 204 10.49 2.56 5.97
C LEU A 204 10.35 1.69 4.72
N LEU A 205 9.11 1.55 4.20
CA LEU A 205 8.83 0.79 2.99
C LEU A 205 9.63 1.36 1.80
N GLY A 206 9.62 2.68 1.62
CA GLY A 206 10.39 3.33 0.55
C GLY A 206 11.91 3.13 0.66
N THR A 207 12.41 2.88 1.88
CA THR A 207 13.82 2.62 2.18
C THR A 207 14.23 1.18 1.90
N LEU A 208 13.33 0.21 2.14
CA LEU A 208 13.62 -1.23 2.04
C LEU A 208 13.19 -1.84 0.70
N ASP A 209 12.24 -1.22 0.00
CA ASP A 209 11.65 -1.81 -1.20
C ASP A 209 12.54 -1.63 -2.44
N PHE A 210 13.45 -2.57 -2.60
CA PHE A 210 14.22 -2.79 -3.82
C PHE A 210 13.58 -3.83 -4.73
N SER A 211 12.33 -4.28 -4.48
CA SER A 211 11.64 -5.27 -5.30
C SER A 211 11.46 -4.77 -6.74
N VAL A 212 11.64 -5.67 -7.69
CA VAL A 212 11.60 -5.36 -9.12
C VAL A 212 10.31 -5.83 -9.81
N THR A 213 9.55 -6.74 -9.17
CA THR A 213 8.27 -7.24 -9.68
C THR A 213 7.08 -6.60 -8.94
N PRO A 214 5.90 -6.43 -9.59
CA PRO A 214 4.70 -5.96 -8.90
C PRO A 214 4.28 -6.86 -7.73
N MET A 215 4.39 -8.19 -7.91
CA MET A 215 4.09 -9.20 -6.89
C MET A 215 5.01 -9.06 -5.66
N GLY A 216 6.32 -8.87 -5.89
CA GLY A 216 7.30 -8.64 -4.82
C GLY A 216 7.03 -7.36 -4.06
N LYS A 217 6.65 -6.27 -4.73
CA LYS A 217 6.31 -5.00 -4.05
C LYS A 217 5.09 -5.14 -3.14
N ARG A 218 4.04 -5.84 -3.58
CA ARG A 218 2.88 -6.13 -2.72
C ARG A 218 3.26 -6.98 -1.51
N LEU A 219 4.09 -8.00 -1.72
CA LEU A 219 4.56 -8.85 -0.62
C LEU A 219 5.49 -8.11 0.35
N MET A 220 6.35 -7.21 -0.13
CA MET A 220 7.20 -6.34 0.71
C MET A 220 6.34 -5.46 1.61
N HIS A 221 5.32 -4.80 1.05
CA HIS A 221 4.35 -4.02 1.83
C HIS A 221 3.67 -4.88 2.90
N GLN A 222 3.26 -6.09 2.56
CA GLN A 222 2.67 -7.03 3.52
C GLN A 222 3.66 -7.39 4.64
N TRP A 223 4.94 -7.64 4.34
CA TRP A 223 5.93 -8.01 5.35
C TRP A 223 6.26 -6.85 6.29
N VAL A 224 6.35 -5.63 5.80
CA VAL A 224 6.51 -4.41 6.63
C VAL A 224 5.28 -4.21 7.52
N SER A 225 4.09 -4.43 6.98
CA SER A 225 2.82 -4.24 7.67
C SER A 225 2.48 -5.31 8.70
N GLN A 226 3.06 -6.51 8.58
CA GLN A 226 2.80 -7.69 9.41
C GLN A 226 4.10 -8.37 9.88
N PRO A 227 4.88 -7.76 10.79
CA PRO A 227 6.04 -8.41 11.38
C PRO A 227 5.62 -9.67 12.16
N LEU A 228 6.44 -10.71 12.12
CA LEU A 228 6.10 -12.03 12.65
C LEU A 228 6.32 -12.13 14.16
N LEU A 229 5.51 -12.96 14.82
CA LEU A 229 5.69 -13.39 16.21
C LEU A 229 6.20 -14.85 16.33
N HIS A 230 6.81 -15.38 15.29
CA HIS A 230 7.26 -16.77 15.24
C HIS A 230 8.74 -16.85 14.85
N VAL A 231 9.60 -17.17 15.82
CA VAL A 231 11.07 -17.19 15.64
C VAL A 231 11.49 -18.06 14.46
N ALA A 232 10.91 -19.26 14.28
CA ALA A 232 11.28 -20.13 13.18
C ALA A 232 10.98 -19.52 11.79
N LYS A 233 9.82 -18.87 11.63
CA LYS A 233 9.46 -18.18 10.37
C LYS A 233 10.37 -16.96 10.13
N ILE A 234 10.72 -16.22 11.19
CA ILE A 234 11.66 -15.09 11.11
C ILE A 234 13.04 -15.59 10.65
N THR A 235 13.54 -16.64 11.31
CA THR A 235 14.85 -17.25 10.98
C THR A 235 14.88 -17.76 9.54
N GLN A 236 13.79 -18.36 9.06
CA GLN A 236 13.68 -18.80 7.67
C GLN A 236 13.86 -17.64 6.70
N ARG A 237 13.15 -16.52 6.91
CA ARG A 237 13.32 -15.30 6.09
C ARG A 237 14.75 -14.76 6.17
N GLN A 238 15.33 -14.67 7.37
CA GLN A 238 16.70 -14.24 7.57
C GLN A 238 17.72 -15.13 6.85
N ASN A 239 17.49 -16.43 6.79
CA ASN A 239 18.36 -17.35 6.04
C ASN A 239 18.33 -17.02 4.54
N GLY A 240 17.15 -16.72 3.99
CA GLY A 240 17.01 -16.27 2.60
C GLY A 240 17.73 -14.94 2.35
N VAL A 241 17.57 -13.97 3.23
CA VAL A 241 18.28 -12.68 3.14
C VAL A 241 19.79 -12.89 3.23
N GLN A 242 20.27 -13.72 4.18
CA GLN A 242 21.69 -14.07 4.35
C GLN A 242 22.29 -14.60 3.06
N TYR A 243 21.58 -15.56 2.42
CA TYR A 243 22.05 -16.12 1.16
C TYR A 243 22.29 -15.04 0.10
N PHE A 244 21.36 -14.09 -0.06
CA PHE A 244 21.49 -13.03 -1.04
C PHE A 244 22.50 -11.92 -0.63
N VAL A 245 22.78 -11.73 0.66
CA VAL A 245 23.85 -10.86 1.13
C VAL A 245 25.22 -11.45 0.78
N GLU A 246 25.42 -12.75 1.07
CA GLU A 246 26.69 -13.45 0.84
C GLU A 246 26.97 -13.70 -0.66
N ASN A 247 25.93 -13.85 -1.49
CA ASN A 247 26.03 -14.17 -2.89
C ASN A 247 25.58 -12.99 -3.78
N GLY A 248 26.35 -11.89 -3.76
CA GLY A 248 26.00 -10.65 -4.45
C GLY A 248 25.82 -10.80 -5.97
N MET A 249 26.59 -11.68 -6.63
CA MET A 249 26.43 -11.95 -8.07
C MET A 249 25.10 -12.66 -8.37
N VAL A 250 24.75 -13.70 -7.61
CA VAL A 250 23.49 -14.41 -7.73
C VAL A 250 22.31 -13.44 -7.49
N ARG A 251 22.43 -12.58 -6.47
CA ARG A 251 21.43 -11.53 -6.20
C ARG A 251 21.23 -10.60 -7.41
N ALA A 252 22.32 -10.10 -7.98
CA ALA A 252 22.26 -9.19 -9.13
C ALA A 252 21.65 -9.88 -10.38
N GLU A 253 22.07 -11.11 -10.66
CA GLU A 253 21.56 -11.90 -11.77
C GLU A 253 20.06 -12.24 -11.60
N LEU A 254 19.65 -12.69 -10.41
CA LEU A 254 18.25 -12.94 -10.10
C LEU A 254 17.41 -11.69 -10.33
N ARG A 255 17.81 -10.54 -9.78
CA ARG A 255 17.08 -9.27 -9.92
C ARG A 255 17.00 -8.82 -11.38
N ALA A 256 18.04 -9.05 -12.18
CA ALA A 256 18.01 -8.79 -13.62
C ALA A 256 17.00 -9.67 -14.34
N THR A 257 16.93 -10.97 -13.99
CA THR A 257 15.99 -11.94 -14.58
C THR A 257 14.56 -11.70 -14.12
N LEU A 258 14.33 -11.21 -12.89
CA LEU A 258 13.00 -10.88 -12.37
C LEU A 258 12.42 -9.59 -12.97
N LYS A 259 13.26 -8.62 -13.33
CA LYS A 259 12.85 -7.30 -13.77
C LYS A 259 11.88 -7.26 -14.96
N PRO A 260 12.02 -8.11 -16.02
CA PRO A 260 11.12 -8.13 -17.16
C PRO A 260 9.81 -8.88 -16.89
N LEU A 261 9.64 -9.54 -15.73
CA LEU A 261 8.46 -10.36 -15.46
C LEU A 261 7.21 -9.48 -15.32
N ALA A 262 6.16 -9.93 -15.98
CA ALA A 262 4.83 -9.36 -15.80
C ALA A 262 4.18 -9.85 -14.49
N ASP A 263 3.10 -9.20 -14.09
CA ASP A 263 2.30 -9.57 -12.91
C ASP A 263 1.54 -10.87 -13.14
N LEU A 264 2.21 -11.99 -12.85
CA LEU A 264 1.68 -13.33 -13.12
C LEU A 264 0.40 -13.62 -12.30
N GLU A 265 0.27 -13.10 -11.08
CA GLU A 265 -0.95 -13.24 -10.28
C GLU A 265 -2.14 -12.60 -11.00
N ARG A 266 -2.01 -11.35 -11.41
CA ARG A 266 -3.09 -10.62 -12.10
C ARG A 266 -3.37 -11.20 -13.50
N LEU A 267 -2.35 -11.70 -14.19
CA LEU A 267 -2.54 -12.35 -15.50
C LEU A 267 -3.37 -13.63 -15.37
N VAL A 268 -3.02 -14.51 -14.42
CA VAL A 268 -3.78 -15.76 -14.18
C VAL A 268 -5.20 -15.43 -13.76
N ASN A 269 -5.40 -14.44 -12.92
CA ASN A 269 -6.73 -14.06 -12.47
C ASN A 269 -7.59 -13.52 -13.61
N ARG A 270 -7.04 -12.77 -14.57
CA ARG A 270 -7.79 -12.38 -15.78
C ARG A 270 -8.20 -13.60 -16.62
N VAL A 271 -7.35 -14.61 -16.68
CA VAL A 271 -7.71 -15.89 -17.38
C VAL A 271 -8.86 -16.58 -16.64
N LEU A 272 -8.77 -16.70 -15.31
CA LEU A 272 -9.81 -17.30 -14.47
C LEU A 272 -11.15 -16.56 -14.56
N ALA A 273 -11.12 -15.23 -14.64
CA ALA A 273 -12.31 -14.39 -14.79
C ALA A 273 -12.90 -14.41 -16.22
N GLY A 274 -12.25 -15.05 -17.19
CA GLY A 274 -12.66 -14.98 -18.59
C GLY A 274 -12.48 -13.60 -19.24
N GLN A 275 -11.67 -12.73 -18.63
CA GLN A 275 -11.41 -11.34 -19.06
C GLN A 275 -10.06 -11.17 -19.75
N ALA A 276 -9.29 -12.26 -19.89
CA ALA A 276 -7.98 -12.21 -20.53
C ALA A 276 -8.09 -11.74 -21.98
N GLN A 277 -7.13 -10.92 -22.39
CA GLN A 277 -6.96 -10.46 -23.76
C GLN A 277 -5.73 -11.15 -24.41
N PRO A 278 -5.61 -11.17 -25.73
CA PRO A 278 -4.49 -11.84 -26.39
C PRO A 278 -3.11 -11.41 -25.89
N ARG A 279 -2.90 -10.12 -25.63
CA ARG A 279 -1.65 -9.58 -25.09
C ARG A 279 -1.36 -10.02 -23.65
N ASP A 280 -2.37 -10.38 -22.87
CA ASP A 280 -2.17 -10.94 -21.54
C ASP A 280 -1.50 -12.31 -21.61
N LEU A 281 -1.89 -13.13 -22.57
CA LEU A 281 -1.27 -14.44 -22.79
C LEU A 281 0.15 -14.33 -23.34
N VAL A 282 0.45 -13.31 -24.14
CA VAL A 282 1.83 -13.02 -24.57
C VAL A 282 2.69 -12.60 -23.36
N ALA A 283 2.18 -11.72 -22.49
CA ALA A 283 2.89 -11.32 -21.28
C ALA A 283 3.12 -12.52 -20.33
N MET A 284 2.12 -13.41 -20.19
CA MET A 284 2.26 -14.65 -19.44
C MET A 284 3.32 -15.56 -20.08
N ARG A 285 3.29 -15.78 -21.40
CA ARG A 285 4.30 -16.56 -22.13
C ARG A 285 5.71 -16.02 -21.89
N ALA A 286 5.90 -14.71 -22.02
CA ALA A 286 7.19 -14.06 -21.77
C ALA A 286 7.68 -14.31 -20.34
N THR A 287 6.78 -14.20 -19.36
CA THR A 287 7.10 -14.47 -17.94
C THR A 287 7.48 -15.95 -17.73
N LEU A 288 6.68 -16.89 -18.27
CA LEU A 288 6.96 -18.31 -18.12
C LEU A 288 8.27 -18.73 -18.81
N THR A 289 8.69 -18.04 -19.87
CA THR A 289 9.97 -18.28 -20.57
C THR A 289 11.19 -18.01 -19.68
N GLU A 290 11.09 -17.10 -18.74
CA GLU A 290 12.18 -16.75 -17.80
C GLU A 290 12.28 -17.71 -16.59
N LEU A 291 11.23 -18.49 -16.27
CA LEU A 291 11.20 -19.35 -15.08
C LEU A 291 12.32 -20.40 -15.04
N PRO A 292 12.70 -21.08 -16.14
CA PRO A 292 13.84 -22.00 -16.13
C PRO A 292 15.15 -21.33 -15.74
N LYS A 293 15.40 -20.09 -16.21
CA LYS A 293 16.60 -19.31 -15.86
C LYS A 293 16.60 -18.95 -14.37
N ILE A 294 15.46 -18.52 -13.82
CA ILE A 294 15.33 -18.26 -12.38
C ILE A 294 15.68 -19.52 -11.59
N LYS A 295 15.16 -20.68 -12.02
CA LYS A 295 15.45 -21.94 -11.35
C LYS A 295 16.93 -22.33 -11.41
N GLU A 296 17.60 -22.03 -12.51
CA GLU A 296 19.04 -22.24 -12.69
C GLU A 296 19.84 -21.34 -11.75
N VAL A 297 19.54 -20.04 -11.71
CA VAL A 297 20.21 -19.04 -10.85
C VAL A 297 20.15 -19.43 -9.37
N ILE A 298 19.01 -19.98 -8.90
CA ILE A 298 18.85 -20.42 -7.51
C ILE A 298 19.11 -21.91 -7.32
N SER A 299 19.58 -22.64 -8.34
CA SER A 299 19.81 -24.08 -8.29
C SER A 299 20.86 -24.45 -7.22
N GLY A 300 20.54 -25.49 -6.44
CA GLY A 300 21.41 -25.95 -5.35
C GLY A 300 21.08 -25.40 -3.96
N GLN A 301 20.11 -24.49 -3.81
CA GLN A 301 19.76 -23.82 -2.56
C GLN A 301 18.31 -24.11 -2.13
N LYS A 302 18.06 -25.33 -1.63
CA LYS A 302 16.74 -25.74 -1.06
C LYS A 302 16.25 -24.91 0.14
N ALA A 303 17.15 -24.11 0.73
CA ALA A 303 16.83 -23.32 1.94
C ALA A 303 16.20 -21.94 1.66
N VAL A 304 16.20 -21.45 0.42
CA VAL A 304 15.79 -20.08 0.12
C VAL A 304 14.30 -19.97 -0.17
N VAL A 305 13.72 -20.93 -0.90
CA VAL A 305 12.27 -20.96 -1.22
C VAL A 305 11.80 -22.42 -1.19
N SER A 306 10.52 -22.62 -0.87
CA SER A 306 9.93 -23.97 -0.90
C SER A 306 10.07 -24.61 -2.31
N ASP A 307 10.43 -25.91 -2.36
CA ASP A 307 10.55 -26.68 -3.61
C ASP A 307 9.23 -26.85 -4.40
N GLN A 308 8.15 -26.19 -3.95
CA GLN A 308 6.78 -26.41 -4.45
C GLN A 308 6.40 -25.62 -5.71
N TRP A 309 7.29 -24.77 -6.25
CA TRP A 309 6.98 -24.03 -7.49
C TRP A 309 7.44 -24.74 -8.74
N SER A 310 6.74 -24.52 -9.83
CA SER A 310 6.95 -25.16 -11.13
C SER A 310 7.43 -24.17 -12.17
N VAL A 311 8.22 -24.64 -13.13
CA VAL A 311 8.58 -23.87 -14.33
C VAL A 311 7.47 -23.82 -15.39
N CYS A 312 6.33 -24.47 -15.14
CA CYS A 312 5.13 -24.41 -15.99
C CYS A 312 5.41 -24.69 -17.48
N THR A 313 6.19 -25.74 -17.77
CA THR A 313 6.66 -26.04 -19.13
C THR A 313 5.52 -26.42 -20.08
N GLN A 314 4.47 -27.09 -19.61
CA GLN A 314 3.32 -27.46 -20.42
C GLN A 314 2.52 -26.22 -20.84
N GLU A 315 2.27 -25.33 -19.91
CA GLU A 315 1.57 -24.07 -20.12
C GLU A 315 2.37 -23.14 -21.04
N LEU A 316 3.69 -23.09 -20.86
CA LEU A 316 4.59 -22.35 -21.77
C LEU A 316 4.49 -22.91 -23.20
N SER A 317 4.59 -24.24 -23.36
CA SER A 317 4.48 -24.90 -24.67
C SER A 317 3.12 -24.64 -25.34
N LEU A 318 2.03 -24.69 -24.57
CA LEU A 318 0.70 -24.37 -25.05
C LEU A 318 0.65 -22.92 -25.58
N LEU A 319 1.15 -21.96 -24.85
CA LEU A 319 1.13 -20.55 -25.24
C LEU A 319 2.04 -20.26 -26.43
N GLN A 320 3.19 -20.93 -26.52
CA GLN A 320 4.12 -20.81 -27.66
C GLN A 320 3.53 -21.34 -28.96
N ASN A 321 2.75 -22.41 -28.89
CA ASN A 321 2.15 -23.03 -30.04
C ASN A 321 0.86 -22.34 -30.50
N ALA A 322 0.05 -21.85 -29.54
CA ALA A 322 -1.30 -21.38 -29.81
C ALA A 322 -1.38 -19.89 -30.16
N ILE A 323 -0.61 -19.03 -29.44
CA ILE A 323 -0.79 -17.57 -29.51
C ILE A 323 0.29 -16.96 -30.42
N ASP A 324 -0.14 -16.04 -31.28
CA ASP A 324 0.78 -15.29 -32.16
C ASP A 324 1.78 -14.46 -31.33
N ASP A 325 2.87 -14.04 -31.94
CA ASP A 325 3.91 -13.26 -31.26
C ASP A 325 3.50 -11.80 -31.06
N ASP A 326 2.74 -11.24 -32.00
CA ASP A 326 2.19 -9.87 -31.90
C ASP A 326 0.67 -9.85 -32.19
N PRO A 327 -0.14 -10.42 -31.30
CA PRO A 327 -1.58 -10.48 -31.51
C PRO A 327 -2.23 -9.12 -31.32
N PRO A 328 -3.43 -8.90 -31.90
CA PRO A 328 -4.20 -7.70 -31.66
C PRO A 328 -4.52 -7.52 -30.16
N ALA A 329 -4.82 -6.28 -29.77
CA ALA A 329 -5.13 -5.96 -28.38
C ALA A 329 -6.40 -6.64 -27.87
N THR A 330 -7.36 -6.93 -28.74
CA THR A 330 -8.65 -7.52 -28.39
C THR A 330 -9.05 -8.61 -29.38
N LEU A 331 -9.95 -9.51 -28.98
CA LEU A 331 -10.55 -10.55 -29.81
C LEU A 331 -11.48 -10.01 -30.91
N GLN A 332 -11.64 -8.71 -31.04
CA GLN A 332 -12.46 -8.11 -32.11
C GLN A 332 -11.73 -8.11 -33.46
N ASN A 333 -10.42 -8.22 -33.46
CA ASN A 333 -9.58 -8.30 -34.64
C ASN A 333 -9.02 -9.72 -34.79
N THR A 334 -8.72 -10.12 -36.02
CA THR A 334 -8.12 -11.41 -36.37
C THR A 334 -6.59 -11.38 -36.24
N GLY A 335 -5.94 -12.54 -36.17
CA GLY A 335 -4.50 -12.69 -36.00
C GLY A 335 -4.10 -12.98 -34.54
N VAL A 336 -4.99 -13.61 -33.79
CA VAL A 336 -4.75 -13.98 -32.36
C VAL A 336 -4.02 -15.31 -32.26
N ILE A 337 -4.42 -16.27 -33.09
CA ILE A 337 -3.92 -17.63 -33.06
C ILE A 337 -2.77 -17.79 -34.07
N ARG A 338 -1.72 -18.46 -33.63
CA ARG A 338 -0.53 -18.71 -34.46
C ARG A 338 -0.88 -19.60 -35.67
N PRO A 339 -0.40 -19.27 -36.87
CA PRO A 339 -0.53 -20.16 -38.03
C PRO A 339 0.08 -21.55 -37.75
N GLY A 340 -0.61 -22.60 -38.17
CA GLY A 340 -0.22 -23.99 -37.94
C GLY A 340 -0.76 -24.60 -36.65
N TYR A 341 -1.42 -23.84 -35.80
CA TYR A 341 -2.04 -24.35 -34.57
C TYR A 341 -3.34 -25.12 -34.84
N SER A 342 -4.14 -24.67 -35.81
CA SER A 342 -5.41 -25.30 -36.19
C SER A 342 -5.56 -25.41 -37.70
N SER A 343 -5.67 -26.65 -38.18
CA SER A 343 -5.90 -26.90 -39.61
C SER A 343 -7.23 -26.31 -40.12
N GLU A 344 -8.24 -26.21 -39.27
CA GLU A 344 -9.52 -25.56 -39.61
C GLU A 344 -9.30 -24.05 -39.87
N LEU A 345 -8.56 -23.38 -38.99
CA LEU A 345 -8.25 -21.95 -39.11
C LEU A 345 -7.39 -21.67 -40.33
N ASP A 346 -6.31 -22.45 -40.51
CA ASP A 346 -5.37 -22.32 -41.63
C ASP A 346 -6.11 -22.49 -42.98
N GLY A 347 -7.01 -23.46 -43.06
CA GLY A 347 -7.79 -23.69 -44.28
C GLY A 347 -8.71 -22.50 -44.63
N VAL A 348 -9.31 -21.84 -43.65
CA VAL A 348 -10.16 -20.63 -43.89
C VAL A 348 -9.28 -19.44 -44.29
N ILE A 349 -8.12 -19.27 -43.62
CA ILE A 349 -7.16 -18.20 -43.94
C ILE A 349 -6.63 -18.36 -45.38
N ASP A 350 -6.23 -19.58 -45.78
CA ASP A 350 -5.70 -19.86 -47.13
C ASP A 350 -6.79 -19.65 -48.21
N ALA A 351 -8.02 -20.10 -47.95
CA ALA A 351 -9.14 -19.85 -48.85
C ALA A 351 -9.43 -18.32 -49.01
N SER A 352 -9.38 -17.57 -47.91
CA SER A 352 -9.55 -16.11 -47.95
C SER A 352 -8.41 -15.42 -48.71
N LYS A 353 -7.18 -15.86 -48.51
CA LYS A 353 -6.01 -15.33 -49.22
C LYS A 353 -6.12 -15.60 -50.72
N HIS A 354 -6.44 -16.82 -51.11
CA HIS A 354 -6.68 -17.17 -52.49
C HIS A 354 -7.77 -16.30 -53.13
N ALA A 355 -8.88 -16.07 -52.43
CA ALA A 355 -9.93 -15.20 -52.91
C ALA A 355 -9.50 -13.73 -53.08
N ARG A 356 -8.69 -13.20 -52.17
CA ARG A 356 -8.13 -11.86 -52.29
C ARG A 356 -7.13 -11.73 -53.44
N ASP A 357 -6.27 -12.70 -53.60
CA ASP A 357 -5.29 -12.75 -54.70
C ASP A 357 -5.97 -12.81 -56.05
N TRP A 358 -7.06 -13.62 -56.18
CA TRP A 358 -7.89 -13.68 -57.40
C TRP A 358 -8.50 -12.31 -57.70
N ILE A 359 -9.13 -11.64 -56.72
CA ILE A 359 -9.71 -10.30 -56.90
C ILE A 359 -8.65 -9.27 -57.28
N ALA A 360 -7.46 -9.32 -56.68
CA ALA A 360 -6.35 -8.41 -56.98
C ALA A 360 -5.85 -8.57 -58.43
N ASN A 361 -5.84 -9.79 -58.95
CA ASN A 361 -5.40 -10.09 -60.31
C ASN A 361 -6.51 -9.89 -61.36
N LEU A 362 -7.79 -9.79 -60.92
CA LEU A 362 -8.96 -9.75 -61.80
C LEU A 362 -8.90 -8.57 -62.79
N GLU A 363 -8.35 -7.43 -62.41
CA GLU A 363 -8.21 -6.25 -63.26
C GLU A 363 -7.35 -6.57 -64.50
N GLY A 364 -6.24 -7.28 -64.31
CA GLY A 364 -5.36 -7.72 -65.41
C GLY A 364 -6.04 -8.74 -66.31
N VAL A 365 -6.63 -9.75 -65.69
CA VAL A 365 -7.32 -10.84 -66.42
C VAL A 365 -8.49 -10.31 -67.25
N GLU A 366 -9.33 -9.45 -66.66
CA GLU A 366 -10.50 -8.90 -67.37
C GLU A 366 -10.14 -7.84 -68.40
N ARG A 367 -9.01 -7.10 -68.25
CA ARG A 367 -8.48 -6.24 -69.32
C ARG A 367 -8.03 -7.02 -70.49
N GLU A 368 -7.35 -8.13 -70.27
CA GLU A 368 -6.86 -9.02 -71.35
C GLU A 368 -8.02 -9.71 -72.07
N LYS A 369 -9.00 -10.22 -71.32
CA LYS A 369 -10.18 -10.90 -71.83
C LYS A 369 -11.11 -10.00 -72.66
N THR A 370 -11.33 -8.72 -72.13
CA THR A 370 -12.25 -7.77 -72.77
C THR A 370 -11.60 -6.85 -73.80
N GLY A 371 -10.28 -6.70 -73.78
CA GLY A 371 -9.55 -5.71 -74.54
C GLY A 371 -9.79 -4.24 -74.13
N ILE A 372 -10.46 -3.99 -72.98
CA ILE A 372 -10.80 -2.66 -72.52
C ILE A 372 -9.67 -2.13 -71.65
N LYS A 373 -8.81 -1.30 -72.20
CA LYS A 373 -7.66 -0.72 -71.46
C LYS A 373 -8.01 0.17 -70.28
N THR A 374 -9.23 0.75 -70.26
CA THR A 374 -9.71 1.64 -69.21
C THR A 374 -10.43 0.91 -68.08
N LEU A 375 -10.57 -0.40 -68.12
CA LEU A 375 -11.17 -1.22 -67.11
C LEU A 375 -10.38 -1.12 -65.78
N LYS A 376 -11.07 -0.86 -64.68
CA LYS A 376 -10.52 -0.84 -63.33
C LYS A 376 -11.38 -1.71 -62.42
N VAL A 377 -10.73 -2.41 -61.48
CA VAL A 377 -11.42 -3.08 -60.41
C VAL A 377 -11.32 -2.20 -59.15
N GLY A 378 -12.43 -1.94 -58.47
CA GLY A 378 -12.48 -1.12 -57.28
C GLY A 378 -13.41 -1.72 -56.23
N TYR A 379 -13.31 -1.19 -54.98
CA TYR A 379 -14.15 -1.58 -53.87
C TYR A 379 -14.89 -0.37 -53.29
N ASN A 380 -16.15 -0.55 -52.96
CA ASN A 380 -16.98 0.44 -52.30
C ASN A 380 -17.71 -0.21 -51.11
N LYS A 381 -17.66 0.46 -49.94
CA LYS A 381 -18.30 -0.07 -48.71
C LYS A 381 -19.80 -0.37 -48.84
N VAL A 382 -20.52 0.31 -49.76
CA VAL A 382 -21.97 0.16 -49.94
C VAL A 382 -22.27 -0.92 -50.98
N PHE A 383 -21.44 -1.05 -52.00
CA PHE A 383 -21.74 -1.90 -53.19
C PHE A 383 -20.79 -3.08 -53.33
N GLY A 384 -19.74 -3.15 -52.50
CA GLY A 384 -18.71 -4.19 -52.59
C GLY A 384 -17.72 -3.96 -53.76
N TYR A 385 -17.13 -5.04 -54.25
CA TYR A 385 -16.23 -4.98 -55.39
C TYR A 385 -16.99 -4.74 -56.70
N TYR A 386 -16.38 -3.99 -57.61
CA TYR A 386 -16.96 -3.66 -58.89
C TYR A 386 -15.89 -3.50 -59.97
N ILE A 387 -16.26 -3.77 -61.22
CA ILE A 387 -15.49 -3.45 -62.41
C ILE A 387 -16.01 -2.13 -62.96
N GLU A 388 -15.16 -1.13 -63.05
CA GLU A 388 -15.49 0.17 -63.61
C GLU A 388 -14.96 0.31 -65.03
N ILE A 389 -15.86 0.60 -65.96
CA ILE A 389 -15.55 0.78 -67.38
C ILE A 389 -15.98 2.20 -67.77
N SER A 390 -15.13 2.92 -68.51
CA SER A 390 -15.48 4.25 -69.01
C SER A 390 -16.68 4.16 -69.95
N ARG A 391 -17.57 5.18 -69.92
CA ARG A 391 -18.84 5.20 -70.66
C ARG A 391 -18.67 4.98 -72.16
N GLY A 392 -17.56 5.43 -72.73
CA GLY A 392 -17.24 5.23 -74.17
C GLY A 392 -16.82 3.82 -74.53
N ALA A 393 -16.58 2.97 -73.57
CA ALA A 393 -16.23 1.54 -73.77
C ALA A 393 -17.26 0.58 -73.13
N ALA A 394 -18.35 1.10 -72.58
CA ALA A 394 -19.34 0.30 -71.87
C ALA A 394 -20.04 -0.70 -72.82
N ASP A 395 -20.25 -0.36 -74.08
CA ASP A 395 -20.85 -1.25 -75.11
C ASP A 395 -19.97 -2.48 -75.45
N LYS A 396 -18.69 -2.46 -75.01
CA LYS A 396 -17.76 -3.62 -75.21
C LYS A 396 -17.78 -4.56 -74.01
N ALA A 397 -18.57 -4.23 -72.96
CA ALA A 397 -18.67 -5.10 -71.80
C ALA A 397 -19.31 -6.43 -72.17
N PRO A 398 -18.75 -7.59 -71.73
CA PRO A 398 -19.38 -8.89 -71.98
C PRO A 398 -20.79 -9.00 -71.47
N GLU A 399 -21.64 -9.81 -72.12
CA GLU A 399 -23.04 -10.04 -71.65
C GLU A 399 -23.10 -10.66 -70.25
N SER A 400 -22.03 -11.30 -69.80
CA SER A 400 -21.91 -11.86 -68.45
C SER A 400 -21.76 -10.80 -67.34
N TYR A 401 -21.49 -9.56 -67.73
CA TYR A 401 -21.36 -8.46 -66.75
C TYR A 401 -22.73 -7.92 -66.35
N ILE A 402 -23.01 -7.94 -65.08
CA ILE A 402 -24.25 -7.40 -64.51
C ILE A 402 -24.03 -5.93 -64.16
N ARG A 403 -24.75 -5.01 -64.83
CA ARG A 403 -24.67 -3.58 -64.54
C ARG A 403 -25.23 -3.29 -63.17
N LYS A 404 -24.45 -2.62 -62.29
CA LYS A 404 -24.84 -2.29 -60.94
C LYS A 404 -25.07 -0.79 -60.71
N GLN A 405 -24.29 0.07 -61.36
CA GLN A 405 -24.37 1.51 -61.21
C GLN A 405 -23.93 2.22 -62.48
N THR A 406 -24.65 3.27 -62.90
CA THR A 406 -24.26 4.19 -63.95
C THR A 406 -23.79 5.51 -63.32
N LEU A 407 -22.57 5.91 -63.67
CA LEU A 407 -21.95 7.17 -63.26
C LEU A 407 -21.93 8.13 -64.47
N VAL A 408 -21.59 9.41 -64.25
CA VAL A 408 -21.52 10.40 -65.31
C VAL A 408 -20.51 10.02 -66.42
N ASN A 409 -19.35 9.47 -66.03
CA ASN A 409 -18.26 9.17 -66.95
C ASN A 409 -17.91 7.65 -67.02
N ALA A 410 -18.56 6.79 -66.24
CA ALA A 410 -18.23 5.36 -66.16
C ALA A 410 -19.49 4.54 -65.82
N GLU A 411 -19.44 3.27 -66.09
CA GLU A 411 -20.42 2.29 -65.65
C GLU A 411 -19.74 1.23 -64.80
N ARG A 412 -20.42 0.79 -63.74
CA ARG A 412 -19.95 -0.23 -62.83
C ARG A 412 -20.70 -1.51 -62.99
N PHE A 413 -19.93 -2.57 -63.13
CA PHE A 413 -20.41 -3.92 -63.35
C PHE A 413 -19.92 -4.84 -62.23
N ILE A 414 -20.61 -5.95 -62.08
CA ILE A 414 -20.21 -7.11 -61.28
C ILE A 414 -20.27 -8.36 -62.14
N THR A 415 -19.42 -9.34 -61.82
CA THR A 415 -19.55 -10.68 -62.39
C THR A 415 -20.05 -11.66 -61.33
N PRO A 416 -20.73 -12.76 -61.73
CA PRO A 416 -21.14 -13.80 -60.79
C PRO A 416 -19.95 -14.34 -59.98
N GLU A 417 -18.83 -14.61 -60.66
CA GLU A 417 -17.59 -15.06 -60.01
C GLU A 417 -17.07 -14.05 -59.00
N MET A 418 -17.02 -12.76 -59.36
CA MET A 418 -16.58 -11.70 -58.44
C MET A 418 -17.46 -11.67 -57.19
N LYS A 419 -18.76 -11.86 -57.33
CA LYS A 419 -19.70 -11.88 -56.19
C LYS A 419 -19.50 -13.12 -55.30
N GLU A 420 -19.14 -14.24 -55.89
CA GLU A 420 -18.82 -15.46 -55.16
C GLU A 420 -17.54 -15.29 -54.33
N TYR A 421 -16.47 -14.79 -54.93
CA TYR A 421 -15.22 -14.51 -54.24
C TYR A 421 -15.35 -13.39 -53.19
N GLU A 422 -16.14 -12.35 -53.45
CA GLU A 422 -16.49 -11.31 -52.48
C GLU A 422 -17.17 -11.92 -51.25
N THR A 423 -18.13 -12.80 -51.47
CA THR A 423 -18.86 -13.48 -50.37
C THR A 423 -17.92 -14.37 -49.58
N LEU A 424 -16.97 -15.05 -50.23
CA LEU A 424 -15.93 -15.85 -49.58
C LEU A 424 -15.04 -14.97 -48.70
N VAL A 425 -14.57 -13.80 -49.18
CA VAL A 425 -13.72 -12.89 -48.40
C VAL A 425 -14.45 -12.32 -47.17
N LEU A 426 -15.68 -11.85 -47.36
CA LEU A 426 -16.46 -11.25 -46.26
C LEU A 426 -16.84 -12.29 -45.21
N ASN A 427 -17.29 -13.45 -45.59
CA ASN A 427 -17.64 -14.53 -44.67
C ASN A 427 -16.42 -15.12 -43.96
N ALA A 428 -15.24 -15.12 -44.65
CA ALA A 428 -14.02 -15.63 -44.07
C ALA A 428 -13.56 -14.79 -42.87
N GLU A 429 -13.68 -13.46 -42.90
CA GLU A 429 -13.29 -12.60 -41.77
C GLU A 429 -14.14 -12.87 -40.51
N GLU A 430 -15.44 -13.03 -40.67
CA GLU A 430 -16.29 -13.44 -39.56
C GLU A 430 -15.98 -14.84 -39.05
N ARG A 431 -15.76 -15.78 -39.99
CA ARG A 431 -15.45 -17.16 -39.65
C ARG A 431 -14.09 -17.32 -38.96
N ILE A 432 -13.05 -16.60 -39.43
CA ILE A 432 -11.74 -16.55 -38.78
C ILE A 432 -11.90 -16.06 -37.35
N LYS A 433 -12.61 -14.95 -37.15
CA LYS A 433 -12.85 -14.38 -35.82
C LYS A 433 -13.60 -15.33 -34.86
N GLU A 434 -14.63 -16.04 -35.36
CA GLU A 434 -15.34 -17.05 -34.59
C GLU A 434 -14.41 -18.18 -34.14
N ILE A 435 -13.62 -18.73 -35.07
CA ILE A 435 -12.69 -19.83 -34.83
C ILE A 435 -11.61 -19.37 -33.84
N GLU A 436 -10.97 -18.21 -34.10
CA GLU A 436 -9.94 -17.67 -33.20
C GLU A 436 -10.48 -17.41 -31.77
N THR A 437 -11.69 -16.86 -31.66
CA THR A 437 -12.35 -16.63 -30.35
C THR A 437 -12.59 -17.96 -29.63
N ARG A 438 -13.02 -19.01 -30.35
CA ARG A 438 -13.21 -20.33 -29.76
C ARG A 438 -11.88 -20.94 -29.30
N LEU A 439 -10.86 -20.95 -30.16
CA LEU A 439 -9.54 -21.49 -29.86
C LEU A 439 -8.88 -20.73 -28.69
N PHE A 440 -8.99 -19.43 -28.67
CA PHE A 440 -8.48 -18.61 -27.56
C PHE A 440 -9.14 -19.01 -26.22
N ARG A 441 -10.46 -19.23 -26.23
CA ARG A 441 -11.17 -19.70 -25.04
C ARG A 441 -10.76 -21.11 -24.61
N GLU A 442 -10.50 -22.00 -25.56
CA GLU A 442 -9.97 -23.33 -25.30
C GLU A 442 -8.58 -23.26 -24.64
N VAL A 443 -7.68 -22.41 -25.13
CA VAL A 443 -6.37 -22.16 -24.52
C VAL A 443 -6.53 -21.61 -23.09
N CYS A 444 -7.39 -20.63 -22.89
CA CYS A 444 -7.68 -20.11 -21.55
C CYS A 444 -8.23 -21.22 -20.62
N ALA A 445 -9.12 -22.09 -21.10
CA ALA A 445 -9.67 -23.19 -20.32
C ALA A 445 -8.61 -24.22 -19.88
N GLU A 446 -7.58 -24.47 -20.70
CA GLU A 446 -6.43 -25.31 -20.31
C GLU A 446 -5.58 -24.61 -19.24
N LEU A 447 -5.33 -23.30 -19.36
CA LEU A 447 -4.60 -22.53 -18.36
C LEU A 447 -5.33 -22.49 -17.02
N VAL A 448 -6.66 -22.43 -17.00
CA VAL A 448 -7.48 -22.50 -15.78
C VAL A 448 -7.20 -23.79 -14.99
N LYS A 449 -6.97 -24.91 -15.65
CA LYS A 449 -6.64 -26.18 -14.97
C LYS A 449 -5.31 -26.10 -14.19
N ALA A 450 -4.36 -25.34 -14.70
CA ALA A 450 -3.04 -25.13 -14.10
C ALA A 450 -2.97 -23.89 -13.17
N ALA A 451 -4.06 -23.14 -12.99
CA ALA A 451 -4.05 -21.86 -12.29
C ALA A 451 -3.43 -21.91 -10.88
N ASN A 452 -3.78 -22.93 -10.09
CA ASN A 452 -3.22 -23.09 -8.75
C ASN A 452 -1.69 -23.25 -8.75
N GLN A 453 -1.15 -23.99 -9.72
CA GLN A 453 0.28 -24.19 -9.90
C GLN A 453 0.97 -22.90 -10.31
N ILE A 454 0.39 -22.15 -11.27
CA ILE A 454 0.91 -20.86 -11.73
C ILE A 454 0.87 -19.82 -10.59
N LEU A 455 -0.19 -19.78 -9.80
CA LEU A 455 -0.30 -18.90 -8.62
C LEU A 455 0.72 -19.27 -7.53
N ALA A 456 0.97 -20.57 -7.29
CA ALA A 456 2.02 -21.00 -6.37
C ALA A 456 3.41 -20.52 -6.85
N THR A 457 3.66 -20.61 -8.15
CA THR A 457 4.90 -20.11 -8.78
C THR A 457 5.01 -18.59 -8.66
N ALA A 458 3.92 -17.84 -8.87
CA ALA A 458 3.90 -16.40 -8.71
C ALA A 458 4.25 -15.96 -7.28
N ARG A 459 3.72 -16.66 -6.27
CA ARG A 459 4.05 -16.42 -4.84
C ARG A 459 5.52 -16.72 -4.53
N ALA A 460 6.07 -17.81 -5.06
CA ALA A 460 7.49 -18.13 -4.91
C ALA A 460 8.39 -17.06 -5.53
N ILE A 461 8.03 -16.54 -6.72
CA ILE A 461 8.72 -15.43 -7.37
C ILE A 461 8.65 -14.17 -6.51
N ALA A 462 7.48 -13.83 -5.96
CA ALA A 462 7.34 -12.68 -5.06
C ALA A 462 8.23 -12.81 -3.82
N GLU A 463 8.30 -14.01 -3.22
CA GLU A 463 9.17 -14.29 -2.07
C GLU A 463 10.65 -14.14 -2.43
N LEU A 464 11.10 -14.69 -3.55
CA LEU A 464 12.46 -14.53 -4.08
C LEU A 464 12.81 -13.05 -4.30
N ASP A 465 11.88 -12.28 -4.89
CA ASP A 465 12.07 -10.86 -5.13
C ASP A 465 12.22 -10.09 -3.83
N VAL A 466 11.36 -10.34 -2.82
CA VAL A 466 11.46 -9.68 -1.51
C VAL A 466 12.75 -10.05 -0.79
N LEU A 467 13.11 -11.34 -0.75
CA LEU A 467 14.36 -11.78 -0.10
C LEU A 467 15.60 -11.18 -0.77
N SER A 468 15.62 -11.12 -2.11
CA SER A 468 16.70 -10.48 -2.84
C SER A 468 16.73 -8.96 -2.64
N ALA A 469 15.57 -8.31 -2.53
CA ALA A 469 15.42 -6.89 -2.26
C ALA A 469 15.93 -6.53 -0.85
N LEU A 470 15.60 -7.31 0.17
CA LEU A 470 16.13 -7.14 1.53
C LEU A 470 17.63 -7.43 1.58
N GLY A 471 18.13 -8.40 0.80
CA GLY A 471 19.55 -8.64 0.64
C GLY A 471 20.28 -7.48 -0.01
N GLU A 472 19.66 -6.81 -0.98
CA GLU A 472 20.18 -5.59 -1.62
C GLU A 472 20.23 -4.42 -0.64
N ALA A 473 19.12 -4.17 0.09
CA ALA A 473 19.05 -3.14 1.13
C ALA A 473 20.14 -3.37 2.20
N ALA A 474 20.32 -4.62 2.65
CA ALA A 474 21.32 -4.99 3.64
C ALA A 474 22.76 -4.76 3.15
N ALA A 475 23.03 -5.13 1.89
CA ALA A 475 24.36 -4.94 1.31
C ALA A 475 24.71 -3.46 1.11
N LEU A 476 23.74 -2.66 0.65
CA LEU A 476 23.95 -1.21 0.43
C LEU A 476 24.04 -0.44 1.75
N GLY A 477 23.24 -0.80 2.76
CA GLY A 477 23.17 -0.13 4.05
C GLY A 477 24.17 -0.69 5.08
N GLY A 478 24.94 -1.74 4.77
CA GLY A 478 25.80 -2.41 5.73
C GLY A 478 25.01 -2.92 6.94
N TYR A 479 23.86 -3.56 6.70
CA TYR A 479 23.01 -4.10 7.74
C TYR A 479 23.50 -5.47 8.18
N THR A 480 23.25 -5.82 9.44
CA THR A 480 23.66 -7.08 10.05
C THR A 480 22.48 -7.97 10.34
N ARG A 481 22.72 -9.28 10.40
CA ARG A 481 21.70 -10.25 10.79
C ARG A 481 21.39 -10.15 12.28
N PRO A 482 20.15 -9.83 12.71
CA PRO A 482 19.80 -9.84 14.12
C PRO A 482 19.52 -11.25 14.62
N GLU A 483 19.86 -11.53 15.89
CA GLU A 483 19.41 -12.71 16.62
C GLU A 483 18.03 -12.42 17.22
N VAL A 484 16.99 -13.15 16.81
CA VAL A 484 15.63 -13.05 17.37
C VAL A 484 15.35 -14.27 18.22
N HIS A 485 14.84 -14.08 19.45
CA HIS A 485 14.61 -15.16 20.41
C HIS A 485 13.32 -14.97 21.23
N GLU A 486 12.84 -16.04 21.85
CA GLU A 486 11.59 -16.05 22.65
C GLU A 486 11.65 -15.24 23.96
N GLY A 487 12.86 -14.90 24.42
CA GLY A 487 13.07 -14.13 25.65
C GLY A 487 12.68 -12.67 25.52
N SER A 488 12.89 -11.90 26.60
CA SER A 488 12.55 -10.47 26.68
C SER A 488 13.77 -9.53 26.53
N GLY A 489 14.96 -10.03 26.15
CA GLY A 489 16.17 -9.22 25.99
C GLY A 489 16.03 -8.22 24.83
N LEU A 490 16.63 -7.05 24.95
CA LEU A 490 16.74 -6.10 23.85
C LEU A 490 18.13 -5.45 23.91
N GLU A 491 18.98 -5.88 22.99
CA GLU A 491 20.37 -5.42 22.87
C GLU A 491 20.61 -5.04 21.42
N ILE A 492 20.94 -3.78 21.16
CA ILE A 492 21.26 -3.23 19.85
C ILE A 492 22.55 -2.43 20.04
N HIS A 493 23.60 -2.81 19.33
CA HIS A 493 24.87 -2.11 19.33
C HIS A 493 25.01 -1.28 18.07
N GLU A 494 25.42 -0.03 18.22
CA GLU A 494 25.64 0.91 17.11
C GLU A 494 24.42 0.98 16.15
N GLY A 495 23.22 1.02 16.73
CA GLY A 495 22.00 1.15 15.96
C GLY A 495 21.95 2.46 15.16
N ARG A 496 21.43 2.42 13.95
CA ARG A 496 21.26 3.56 13.05
C ARG A 496 19.81 3.64 12.59
N HIS A 497 19.31 4.83 12.30
CA HIS A 497 17.96 5.01 11.80
C HIS A 497 17.91 4.72 10.28
N PRO A 498 17.19 3.69 9.82
CA PRO A 498 17.29 3.21 8.44
C PRO A 498 16.96 4.28 7.40
N VAL A 499 15.98 5.15 7.70
CA VAL A 499 15.53 6.20 6.78
C VAL A 499 16.44 7.44 6.85
N VAL A 500 16.72 7.93 8.07
CA VAL A 500 17.52 9.15 8.25
C VAL A 500 18.93 8.97 7.74
N GLU A 501 19.54 7.80 7.95
CA GLU A 501 20.88 7.49 7.44
C GLU A 501 20.97 7.64 5.92
N GLN A 502 19.96 7.21 5.17
CA GLN A 502 19.92 7.34 3.71
C GLN A 502 19.68 8.78 3.23
N LEU A 503 19.02 9.61 4.04
CA LEU A 503 18.78 11.02 3.72
C LEU A 503 20.00 11.92 3.96
N LEU A 504 20.90 11.51 4.86
CA LEU A 504 22.16 12.22 5.14
C LEU A 504 23.16 11.97 4.01
N LYS A 505 23.26 12.90 3.07
CA LYS A 505 24.15 12.76 1.89
C LYS A 505 25.62 12.97 2.18
N SER A 506 25.97 13.82 3.14
CA SER A 506 27.34 14.26 3.45
C SER A 506 27.77 13.98 4.88
N ASP A 507 26.86 13.91 5.81
CA ASP A 507 27.14 13.76 7.23
C ASP A 507 26.96 12.31 7.65
N ARG A 508 27.90 11.81 8.48
CA ARG A 508 27.77 10.46 9.01
C ARG A 508 26.69 10.42 10.09
N TYR A 509 25.78 9.47 9.99
CA TYR A 509 24.86 9.16 11.07
C TYR A 509 25.63 8.74 12.33
N ILE A 510 25.27 9.29 13.49
CA ILE A 510 25.87 8.91 14.78
C ILE A 510 25.13 7.69 15.34
N PRO A 511 25.78 6.50 15.37
CA PRO A 511 25.13 5.30 15.85
C PRO A 511 24.96 5.31 17.37
N ASN A 512 23.90 4.67 17.87
CA ASN A 512 23.57 4.62 19.29
C ASN A 512 23.25 3.20 19.76
N ASP A 513 23.63 2.90 20.99
CA ASP A 513 23.35 1.62 21.64
C ASP A 513 21.99 1.64 22.35
N VAL A 514 21.29 0.50 22.29
CA VAL A 514 20.07 0.25 23.06
C VAL A 514 20.22 -1.09 23.76
N ILE A 515 20.71 -1.08 25.00
CA ILE A 515 20.98 -2.30 25.78
C ILE A 515 20.18 -2.22 27.07
N PHE A 516 19.04 -2.91 27.10
CA PHE A 516 18.25 -3.02 28.36
C PHE A 516 18.91 -4.02 29.29
N GLU A 517 19.36 -3.53 30.45
CA GLU A 517 19.92 -4.36 31.49
C GLU A 517 18.87 -5.29 32.12
N LYS A 518 19.32 -6.33 32.79
CA LYS A 518 18.41 -7.27 33.48
C LYS A 518 17.61 -6.54 34.56
N GLY A 519 16.29 -6.52 34.42
CA GLY A 519 15.37 -5.83 35.34
C GLY A 519 15.06 -4.39 34.94
N GLU A 520 15.75 -3.82 33.97
CA GLU A 520 15.44 -2.49 33.44
C GLU A 520 14.13 -2.53 32.66
N VAL A 521 13.22 -1.59 32.99
CA VAL A 521 11.89 -1.47 32.39
C VAL A 521 11.78 -0.14 31.63
N VAL A 522 12.19 0.98 32.26
CA VAL A 522 12.00 2.31 31.68
C VAL A 522 13.34 3.02 31.57
N ARG A 523 13.61 3.59 30.39
CA ARG A 523 14.66 4.56 30.12
C ARG A 523 14.10 5.95 30.04
N VAL A 524 14.41 6.78 31.02
CA VAL A 524 14.12 8.21 30.99
C VAL A 524 15.25 8.92 30.23
N ILE A 525 14.90 9.52 29.09
CA ILE A 525 15.88 10.14 28.17
C ILE A 525 15.64 11.65 28.18
N THR A 526 16.59 12.38 28.74
CA THR A 526 16.59 13.84 28.82
C THR A 526 17.49 14.47 27.75
N GLY A 527 17.29 15.74 27.48
CA GLY A 527 18.10 16.50 26.52
C GLY A 527 17.30 17.54 25.75
N PRO A 528 17.96 18.46 25.08
CA PRO A 528 17.31 19.55 24.36
C PRO A 528 16.53 19.06 23.12
N ASN A 529 15.65 19.92 22.60
CA ASN A 529 15.04 19.70 21.28
C ASN A 529 16.12 19.75 20.21
N MET A 530 15.89 19.06 19.07
CA MET A 530 16.84 18.89 17.96
C MET A 530 18.10 18.07 18.30
N SER A 531 18.23 17.54 19.50
CA SER A 531 19.38 16.73 19.88
C SER A 531 19.37 15.29 19.38
N GLY A 532 18.23 14.84 18.78
CA GLY A 532 18.11 13.50 18.20
C GLY A 532 17.36 12.48 19.05
N LYS A 533 16.72 12.90 20.18
CA LYS A 533 15.91 11.99 21.03
C LYS A 533 14.86 11.21 20.25
N SER A 534 13.96 11.90 19.55
CA SER A 534 12.88 11.28 18.78
C SER A 534 13.42 10.36 17.66
N THR A 535 14.55 10.70 17.06
CA THR A 535 15.23 9.85 16.06
C THR A 535 15.72 8.56 16.70
N TYR A 536 16.33 8.62 17.89
CA TYR A 536 16.78 7.45 18.66
C TYR A 536 15.61 6.54 19.06
N LEU A 537 14.49 7.12 19.49
CA LEU A 537 13.30 6.38 19.85
C LEU A 537 12.74 5.61 18.63
N ARG A 538 12.54 6.33 17.51
CA ARG A 538 12.04 5.72 16.25
C ARG A 538 12.99 4.67 15.70
N GLN A 539 14.30 4.94 15.72
CA GLN A 539 15.35 3.98 15.35
C GLN A 539 15.17 2.64 16.06
N THR A 540 14.96 2.66 17.36
CA THR A 540 14.81 1.44 18.16
C THR A 540 13.59 0.65 17.72
N ALA A 541 12.44 1.31 17.56
CA ALA A 541 11.21 0.68 17.10
C ALA A 541 11.35 0.08 15.70
N LEU A 542 11.96 0.82 14.77
CA LEU A 542 12.18 0.36 13.39
C LEU A 542 13.14 -0.84 13.31
N ILE A 543 14.21 -0.85 14.09
CA ILE A 543 15.13 -1.99 14.16
C ILE A 543 14.42 -3.25 14.66
N VAL A 544 13.59 -3.14 15.72
CA VAL A 544 12.80 -4.26 16.23
C VAL A 544 11.81 -4.76 15.19
N LEU A 545 11.11 -3.85 14.51
CA LEU A 545 10.18 -4.18 13.44
C LEU A 545 10.88 -4.90 12.28
N MET A 546 12.01 -4.36 11.81
CA MET A 546 12.81 -4.96 10.74
C MET A 546 13.30 -6.36 11.11
N ALA A 547 13.75 -6.57 12.34
CA ALA A 547 14.16 -7.88 12.82
C ALA A 547 13.02 -8.89 12.76
N GLN A 548 11.82 -8.51 13.20
CA GLN A 548 10.66 -9.40 13.24
C GLN A 548 9.96 -9.58 11.88
N MET A 549 10.16 -8.69 10.92
CA MET A 549 9.75 -8.98 9.54
C MET A 549 10.68 -9.99 8.85
N GLY A 550 11.84 -10.29 9.43
CA GLY A 550 12.84 -11.22 8.89
C GLY A 550 13.95 -10.53 8.08
N SER A 551 14.07 -9.20 8.18
CA SER A 551 15.13 -8.42 7.55
C SER A 551 16.42 -8.39 8.38
N PHE A 552 17.52 -8.00 7.76
CA PHE A 552 18.70 -7.49 8.44
C PHE A 552 18.47 -6.08 8.94
N VAL A 553 19.22 -5.63 9.92
CA VAL A 553 19.02 -4.37 10.63
C VAL A 553 20.23 -3.44 10.57
N PRO A 554 20.04 -2.13 10.56
CA PRO A 554 21.11 -1.14 10.56
C PRO A 554 21.75 -1.02 11.95
N ALA A 555 22.58 -1.98 12.31
CA ALA A 555 23.30 -2.06 13.58
C ALA A 555 24.65 -2.82 13.40
N ALA A 556 25.60 -2.68 14.32
CA ALA A 556 26.76 -3.53 14.35
C ALA A 556 26.40 -4.95 14.80
N SER A 557 25.52 -5.08 15.77
CA SER A 557 24.88 -6.33 16.17
C SER A 557 23.55 -6.06 16.86
N ALA A 558 22.61 -7.02 16.80
CA ALA A 558 21.35 -6.92 17.50
C ALA A 558 20.88 -8.27 18.02
N LYS A 559 20.41 -8.29 19.28
CA LYS A 559 19.81 -9.44 19.93
C LYS A 559 18.47 -9.02 20.52
N ILE A 560 17.40 -9.55 19.95
CA ILE A 560 16.04 -9.01 20.14
C ILE A 560 15.10 -10.12 20.57
N GLY A 561 14.54 -9.98 21.79
CA GLY A 561 13.41 -10.79 22.23
C GLY A 561 12.16 -10.43 21.46
N LEU A 562 11.26 -11.40 21.26
CA LEU A 562 10.00 -11.16 20.55
C LEU A 562 9.18 -10.06 21.24
N VAL A 563 8.84 -9.04 20.48
CA VAL A 563 7.95 -7.93 20.86
C VAL A 563 6.58 -8.20 20.23
N ASP A 564 5.54 -8.26 21.05
CA ASP A 564 4.18 -8.52 20.58
C ASP A 564 3.47 -7.29 20.03
N ARG A 565 3.83 -6.11 20.55
CA ARG A 565 3.24 -4.82 20.17
C ARG A 565 4.28 -3.71 20.26
N ILE A 566 4.26 -2.82 19.30
CA ILE A 566 4.96 -1.53 19.40
C ILE A 566 3.90 -0.46 19.52
N PHE A 567 4.04 0.37 20.56
CA PHE A 567 3.22 1.57 20.74
C PHE A 567 4.10 2.80 20.68
N THR A 568 3.63 3.81 19.95
CA THR A 568 4.33 5.09 19.88
C THR A 568 3.41 6.23 20.22
N ARG A 569 3.89 7.13 21.08
CA ARG A 569 3.35 8.46 21.28
C ARG A 569 4.47 9.45 21.01
N ILE A 570 4.47 10.05 19.81
CA ILE A 570 5.53 10.93 19.33
C ILE A 570 4.90 12.19 18.73
N GLY A 571 5.22 13.36 19.32
CA GLY A 571 4.79 14.67 18.84
C GLY A 571 3.30 14.96 18.95
N ALA A 572 2.92 16.24 18.96
CA ALA A 572 1.53 16.68 18.85
C ALA A 572 1.21 16.94 17.37
N GLN A 573 0.20 16.28 16.81
CA GLN A 573 -0.47 16.76 15.60
C GLN A 573 -1.81 17.37 16.01
N ASP A 574 -2.07 18.57 15.50
CA ASP A 574 -3.37 19.21 15.64
C ASP A 574 -4.37 18.47 14.75
N GLU A 575 -5.15 17.57 15.32
CA GLU A 575 -6.34 17.03 14.67
C GLU A 575 -7.48 18.05 14.79
N ILE A 576 -7.33 19.20 14.17
CA ILE A 576 -8.31 20.30 14.16
C ILE A 576 -9.68 19.81 13.66
N HIS A 577 -9.69 18.78 12.82
CA HIS A 577 -10.92 18.20 12.26
C HIS A 577 -11.81 17.48 13.29
N ALA A 578 -11.24 17.00 14.40
CA ALA A 578 -11.99 16.29 15.45
C ALA A 578 -12.48 17.21 16.58
N GLY A 579 -12.13 18.50 16.58
CA GLY A 579 -12.50 19.46 17.65
C GLY A 579 -11.93 19.12 19.02
N GLN A 580 -10.97 18.20 19.10
CA GLN A 580 -10.31 17.79 20.34
C GLN A 580 -9.01 18.59 20.53
N SER A 581 -8.71 18.98 21.77
CA SER A 581 -7.41 19.59 22.07
C SER A 581 -6.29 18.57 21.89
N THR A 582 -5.11 19.02 21.46
CA THR A 582 -3.90 18.18 21.35
C THR A 582 -3.60 17.40 22.62
N PHE A 583 -3.86 18.00 23.77
CA PHE A 583 -3.72 17.34 25.07
C PHE A 583 -4.70 16.19 25.27
N MET A 584 -5.97 16.34 24.85
CA MET A 584 -6.96 15.26 24.95
C MET A 584 -6.60 14.07 24.05
N VAL A 585 -6.15 14.33 22.83
CA VAL A 585 -5.65 13.26 21.91
C VAL A 585 -4.48 12.54 22.55
N GLU A 586 -3.53 13.28 23.13
CA GLU A 586 -2.40 12.71 23.86
C GLU A 586 -2.82 11.79 24.99
N MET A 587 -3.78 12.21 25.80
CA MET A 587 -4.28 11.42 26.93
C MET A 587 -5.03 10.17 26.47
N VAL A 588 -5.78 10.24 25.39
CA VAL A 588 -6.47 9.07 24.78
C VAL A 588 -5.45 8.07 24.25
N GLU A 589 -4.41 8.52 23.54
CA GLU A 589 -3.34 7.65 23.08
C GLU A 589 -2.57 7.00 24.24
N ALA A 590 -2.22 7.77 25.28
CA ALA A 590 -1.57 7.26 26.47
C ALA A 590 -2.44 6.23 27.21
N ALA A 591 -3.74 6.48 27.35
CA ALA A 591 -4.69 5.55 27.95
C ALA A 591 -4.78 4.25 27.14
N ASN A 592 -4.86 4.34 25.81
CA ASN A 592 -4.84 3.17 24.91
C ASN A 592 -3.59 2.32 25.13
N ILE A 593 -2.42 2.94 25.22
CA ILE A 593 -1.16 2.25 25.49
C ILE A 593 -1.20 1.52 26.82
N LEU A 594 -1.60 2.20 27.90
CA LEU A 594 -1.62 1.65 29.26
C LEU A 594 -2.62 0.48 29.43
N HIS A 595 -3.72 0.50 28.68
CA HIS A 595 -4.73 -0.57 28.72
C HIS A 595 -4.34 -1.82 27.92
N HIS A 596 -3.57 -1.66 26.84
CA HIS A 596 -3.33 -2.74 25.88
C HIS A 596 -1.89 -3.25 25.83
N ALA A 597 -0.93 -2.58 26.44
CA ALA A 597 0.45 -3.02 26.49
C ALA A 597 0.61 -4.25 27.39
N THR A 598 1.58 -5.09 27.05
CA THR A 598 1.94 -6.31 27.78
C THR A 598 3.41 -6.23 28.22
N PRO A 599 3.91 -7.15 29.05
CA PRO A 599 5.33 -7.20 29.41
C PRO A 599 6.27 -7.44 28.20
N ARG A 600 5.74 -7.88 27.07
CA ARG A 600 6.49 -8.10 25.83
C ARG A 600 6.37 -6.93 24.84
N SER A 601 5.65 -5.88 25.18
CA SER A 601 5.48 -4.71 24.33
C SER A 601 6.71 -3.79 24.41
N LEU A 602 6.90 -2.99 23.35
CA LEU A 602 7.86 -1.89 23.29
C LEU A 602 7.12 -0.57 23.24
N LEU A 603 7.33 0.28 24.24
CA LEU A 603 6.67 1.58 24.36
C LEU A 603 7.66 2.70 23.99
N ILE A 604 7.26 3.57 23.09
CA ILE A 604 7.98 4.75 22.63
C ILE A 604 7.17 5.98 23.01
N LEU A 605 7.56 6.64 24.09
CA LEU A 605 6.84 7.76 24.66
C LEU A 605 7.70 9.02 24.56
N ASP A 606 7.27 9.99 23.77
CA ASP A 606 8.01 11.23 23.51
C ASP A 606 7.20 12.45 23.96
N GLU A 607 7.75 13.20 24.89
CA GLU A 607 7.24 14.49 25.38
C GLU A 607 5.80 14.43 25.94
N ILE A 608 5.45 13.43 26.73
CA ILE A 608 4.13 13.33 27.37
C ILE A 608 3.96 14.45 28.42
N GLY A 609 2.77 15.07 28.46
CA GLY A 609 2.39 16.11 29.40
C GLY A 609 2.68 17.53 28.90
N ARG A 610 3.12 17.70 27.64
CA ARG A 610 3.50 19.01 27.11
C ARG A 610 2.30 19.94 26.82
N GLY A 611 1.12 19.38 26.59
CA GLY A 611 -0.08 20.13 26.19
C GLY A 611 -0.85 20.83 27.34
N THR A 612 -0.33 20.82 28.58
CA THR A 612 -0.98 21.40 29.78
C THR A 612 0.00 22.19 30.64
N SER A 613 -0.42 22.57 31.85
CA SER A 613 0.47 23.28 32.78
C SER A 613 1.66 22.38 33.17
N THR A 614 2.81 22.99 33.49
CA THR A 614 4.05 22.24 33.77
C THR A 614 3.86 21.23 34.92
N TYR A 615 3.18 21.61 36.00
CA TYR A 615 2.98 20.71 37.14
C TYR A 615 2.00 19.57 36.83
N ASP A 616 0.91 19.85 36.10
CA ASP A 616 -0.04 18.82 35.69
C ASP A 616 0.64 17.83 34.74
N GLY A 617 1.37 18.32 33.73
CA GLY A 617 2.10 17.51 32.78
C GLY A 617 3.16 16.64 33.43
N LEU A 618 3.96 17.20 34.35
CA LEU A 618 4.95 16.46 35.15
C LEU A 618 4.28 15.37 36.00
N SER A 619 3.18 15.69 36.68
CA SER A 619 2.45 14.74 37.53
C SER A 619 1.90 13.56 36.75
N ILE A 620 1.34 13.82 35.58
CA ILE A 620 0.82 12.78 34.66
C ILE A 620 1.96 11.92 34.16
N ALA A 621 3.06 12.50 33.65
CA ALA A 621 4.22 11.77 33.16
C ALA A 621 4.85 10.88 34.24
N TRP A 622 4.95 11.42 35.48
CA TRP A 622 5.43 10.69 36.65
C TRP A 622 4.53 9.48 36.94
N GLY A 623 3.22 9.70 37.06
CA GLY A 623 2.24 8.65 37.32
C GLY A 623 2.22 7.56 36.25
N ILE A 624 2.39 7.92 34.97
CA ILE A 624 2.50 6.97 33.85
C ILE A 624 3.74 6.08 34.02
N ILE A 625 4.90 6.65 34.31
CA ILE A 625 6.14 5.89 34.50
C ILE A 625 6.03 4.94 35.70
N GLU A 626 5.51 5.42 36.84
CA GLU A 626 5.26 4.58 38.03
C GLU A 626 4.29 3.44 37.70
N TYR A 627 3.21 3.71 36.98
CA TYR A 627 2.23 2.71 36.62
C TYR A 627 2.85 1.63 35.72
N ILE A 628 3.61 2.01 34.66
CA ILE A 628 4.32 1.07 33.79
C ILE A 628 5.29 0.19 34.59
N HIS A 629 6.04 0.79 35.52
CA HIS A 629 7.02 0.07 36.32
C HIS A 629 6.39 -0.90 37.31
N ASN A 630 5.34 -0.46 38.03
CA ASN A 630 4.79 -1.17 39.18
C ASN A 630 3.71 -2.20 38.80
N HIS A 631 3.01 -2.03 37.67
CA HIS A 631 1.92 -2.89 37.27
C HIS A 631 2.45 -4.24 36.73
N PRO A 632 2.16 -5.41 37.37
CA PRO A 632 2.79 -6.68 37.05
C PRO A 632 2.52 -7.17 35.61
N GLN A 633 1.35 -6.83 35.05
CA GLN A 633 0.93 -7.25 33.71
C GLN A 633 1.40 -6.28 32.63
N LEU A 634 2.00 -5.16 32.99
CA LEU A 634 2.46 -4.15 32.05
C LEU A 634 3.99 -4.22 31.87
N ARG A 635 4.79 -3.79 32.79
CA ARG A 635 6.27 -3.83 32.84
C ARG A 635 6.97 -3.90 31.47
N ALA A 636 6.42 -3.21 30.48
CA ALA A 636 6.90 -3.18 29.11
C ALA A 636 8.21 -2.38 29.01
N LYS A 637 9.11 -2.80 28.10
CA LYS A 637 10.29 -1.99 27.79
C LYS A 637 9.86 -0.65 27.22
N THR A 638 10.27 0.42 27.92
CA THR A 638 9.82 1.77 27.63
C THR A 638 10.99 2.71 27.41
N LEU A 639 10.99 3.40 26.29
CA LEU A 639 11.83 4.57 26.03
C LEU A 639 10.97 5.82 26.23
N PHE A 640 11.30 6.58 27.23
CA PHE A 640 10.56 7.76 27.64
C PHE A 640 11.41 9.04 27.47
N ALA A 641 11.23 9.75 26.37
CA ALA A 641 11.90 11.03 26.17
C ALA A 641 11.10 12.18 26.79
N THR A 642 11.77 13.07 27.49
CA THR A 642 11.12 14.14 28.24
C THR A 642 12.00 15.40 28.37
N HIS A 643 11.34 16.53 28.64
CA HIS A 643 11.97 17.77 29.07
C HIS A 643 11.89 17.98 30.59
N TYR A 644 11.11 17.16 31.29
CA TYR A 644 11.00 17.25 32.75
C TYR A 644 12.21 16.61 33.40
N HIS A 645 13.17 17.40 33.83
CA HIS A 645 14.38 16.91 34.51
C HIS A 645 14.04 16.25 35.85
N GLU A 646 12.95 16.63 36.47
CA GLU A 646 12.45 16.07 37.74
C GLU A 646 12.18 14.56 37.62
N LEU A 647 11.79 14.07 36.45
CA LEU A 647 11.54 12.64 36.22
C LEU A 647 12.80 11.79 36.39
N THR A 648 14.00 12.39 36.33
CA THR A 648 15.25 11.65 36.57
C THR A 648 15.35 11.12 38.01
N GLN A 649 14.65 11.73 38.98
CA GLN A 649 14.59 11.28 40.37
C GLN A 649 13.93 9.88 40.49
N LEU A 650 13.10 9.48 39.53
CA LEU A 650 12.49 8.17 39.55
C LEU A 650 13.51 7.02 39.48
N ALA A 651 14.67 7.22 38.94
CA ALA A 651 15.73 6.21 38.90
C ALA A 651 16.29 5.89 40.29
N ASP A 652 16.23 6.85 41.22
CA ASP A 652 16.62 6.66 42.64
C ASP A 652 15.53 5.95 43.45
N LEU A 653 14.27 6.10 43.04
CA LEU A 653 13.12 5.55 43.72
C LEU A 653 12.70 4.16 43.26
N LEU A 654 12.88 3.86 41.94
CA LEU A 654 12.39 2.65 41.29
C LEU A 654 13.52 1.89 40.61
N PRO A 655 13.81 0.63 41.03
CA PRO A 655 15.02 -0.09 40.61
C PRO A 655 15.04 -0.48 39.14
N GLY A 656 13.91 -0.46 38.44
CA GLY A 656 13.79 -0.76 37.01
C GLY A 656 13.88 0.45 36.10
N ILE A 657 14.19 1.64 36.63
CA ILE A 657 14.32 2.88 35.85
C ILE A 657 15.80 3.27 35.73
N ARG A 658 16.19 3.73 34.56
CA ARG A 658 17.53 4.27 34.29
C ARG A 658 17.44 5.57 33.54
N ASN A 659 18.34 6.49 33.88
CA ASN A 659 18.45 7.80 33.26
C ASN A 659 19.50 7.77 32.13
N TYR A 660 19.14 8.42 31.04
CA TYR A 660 20.00 8.66 29.89
C TYR A 660 19.86 10.11 29.45
N ASN A 661 20.88 10.63 28.80
CA ASN A 661 20.81 11.95 28.20
C ASN A 661 21.54 11.99 26.84
N VAL A 662 21.24 13.03 26.07
CA VAL A 662 21.99 13.29 24.84
C VAL A 662 23.26 14.03 25.16
N ALA A 663 24.40 13.47 24.76
CA ALA A 663 25.71 14.10 24.98
C ALA A 663 25.80 15.45 24.24
N VAL A 664 26.31 16.44 24.97
CA VAL A 664 26.53 17.79 24.48
C VAL A 664 27.97 18.16 24.69
N SER A 665 28.61 18.80 23.72
CA SER A 665 29.93 19.38 23.84
C SER A 665 29.80 20.89 23.90
N GLU A 666 30.40 21.50 24.94
CA GLU A 666 30.50 22.93 25.09
C GLU A 666 31.93 23.34 24.78
N ALA A 667 32.14 24.04 23.68
CA ALA A 667 33.46 24.60 23.32
C ALA A 667 33.24 26.05 22.82
N ASP A 668 34.07 26.98 23.29
CA ASP A 668 34.13 28.38 22.86
C ASP A 668 32.71 29.09 22.87
N ASN A 669 31.94 28.88 23.94
CA ASN A 669 30.59 29.42 24.07
C ASN A 669 29.59 28.90 22.99
N LYS A 670 29.95 27.83 22.29
CA LYS A 670 29.05 27.13 21.34
C LYS A 670 28.68 25.76 21.87
N VAL A 671 27.41 25.47 21.79
CA VAL A 671 26.86 24.16 22.14
C VAL A 671 26.74 23.32 20.87
N VAL A 672 27.39 22.15 20.87
CA VAL A 672 27.31 21.18 19.78
C VAL A 672 26.66 19.91 20.31
N PHE A 673 25.52 19.53 19.70
CA PHE A 673 24.86 18.27 20.01
C PHE A 673 25.60 17.13 19.36
N LEU A 674 26.06 16.18 20.17
CA LEU A 674 26.80 15.04 19.67
C LEU A 674 25.90 13.92 19.16
N HIS A 675 24.58 14.03 19.31
CA HIS A 675 23.58 13.02 18.93
C HIS A 675 23.86 11.63 19.50
N LYS A 676 24.67 11.52 20.55
CA LYS A 676 25.02 10.28 21.25
C LYS A 676 24.26 10.22 22.57
N ILE A 677 23.57 9.11 22.79
CA ILE A 677 22.87 8.83 24.04
C ILE A 677 23.87 8.21 25.02
N ILE A 678 23.96 8.77 26.19
CA ILE A 678 24.86 8.31 27.27
C ILE A 678 24.07 8.09 28.57
N ALA A 679 24.57 7.24 29.46
CA ALA A 679 23.97 7.00 30.78
C ALA A 679 24.12 8.23 31.69
N GLY A 680 23.09 8.44 32.52
CA GLY A 680 23.02 9.56 33.46
C GLY A 680 21.96 10.60 33.09
N GLY A 681 21.58 11.47 34.05
CA GLY A 681 20.67 12.60 33.78
C GLY A 681 21.41 13.80 33.18
N ALA A 682 20.69 14.66 32.45
CA ALA A 682 21.24 15.94 32.01
C ALA A 682 21.17 16.96 33.16
N ASP A 683 22.28 17.61 33.45
CA ASP A 683 22.39 18.58 34.54
C ASP A 683 21.80 19.96 34.21
N ARG A 684 21.56 20.25 32.90
CA ARG A 684 21.11 21.58 32.43
C ARG A 684 20.14 21.50 31.26
N SER A 685 19.28 22.52 31.16
CA SER A 685 18.47 22.76 29.99
C SER A 685 19.23 23.62 28.96
N TYR A 686 19.12 23.29 27.67
CA TYR A 686 19.80 24.00 26.59
C TYR A 686 18.82 24.81 25.69
N GLY A 687 17.59 25.07 26.17
CA GLY A 687 16.56 25.75 25.39
C GLY A 687 16.97 27.14 24.89
N ILE A 688 17.65 27.92 25.73
CA ILE A 688 18.16 29.25 25.37
C ILE A 688 19.21 29.18 24.25
N HIS A 689 20.09 28.17 24.28
CA HIS A 689 21.08 27.94 23.25
C HIS A 689 20.43 27.54 21.91
N VAL A 690 19.39 26.73 21.94
CA VAL A 690 18.58 26.42 20.75
C VAL A 690 17.94 27.68 20.17
N GLY A 691 17.39 28.55 21.05
CA GLY A 691 16.88 29.86 20.64
C GLY A 691 17.94 30.74 19.96
N GLN A 692 19.16 30.73 20.46
CA GLN A 692 20.31 31.43 19.86
C GLN A 692 20.67 30.85 18.49
N LEU A 693 20.72 29.52 18.35
CA LEU A 693 20.96 28.84 17.07
C LEU A 693 19.85 29.11 16.05
N ALA A 694 18.60 29.26 16.51
CA ALA A 694 17.46 29.62 15.68
C ALA A 694 17.46 31.10 15.24
N GLY A 695 18.39 31.91 15.72
CA GLY A 695 18.53 33.31 15.33
C GLY A 695 17.68 34.29 16.13
N LEU A 696 17.24 33.92 17.36
CA LEU A 696 16.55 34.89 18.23
C LEU A 696 17.46 36.10 18.52
N PRO A 697 16.91 37.33 18.57
CA PRO A 697 17.68 38.54 18.84
C PRO A 697 18.52 38.43 20.14
N ALA A 698 19.76 38.91 20.09
CA ALA A 698 20.69 38.85 21.22
C ALA A 698 20.14 39.40 22.55
N PRO A 699 19.38 40.54 22.58
CA PRO A 699 18.76 41.03 23.82
C PRO A 699 17.76 40.06 24.43
N VAL A 700 16.99 39.30 23.60
CA VAL A 700 16.03 38.30 24.07
C VAL A 700 16.78 37.13 24.72
N ILE A 701 17.84 36.66 24.09
CA ILE A 701 18.70 35.58 24.61
C ILE A 701 19.33 35.99 25.95
N GLN A 702 19.90 37.20 26.01
CA GLN A 702 20.49 37.73 27.24
C GLN A 702 19.47 37.76 28.39
N ARG A 703 18.28 38.35 28.13
CA ARG A 703 17.23 38.44 29.14
C ARG A 703 16.70 37.08 29.57
N ALA A 704 16.50 36.15 28.63
CA ALA A 704 16.10 34.78 28.95
C ALA A 704 17.13 34.07 29.84
N THR A 705 18.44 34.31 29.64
CA THR A 705 19.50 33.75 30.47
C THR A 705 19.45 34.32 31.89
N GLU A 706 19.23 35.61 32.04
CA GLU A 706 19.06 36.26 33.35
C GLU A 706 17.86 35.69 34.10
N ILE A 707 16.70 35.60 33.44
CA ILE A 707 15.48 35.06 34.04
C ILE A 707 15.68 33.60 34.47
N MET A 708 16.33 32.78 33.61
CA MET A 708 16.61 31.39 33.95
C MET A 708 17.48 31.26 35.20
N ALA A 709 18.52 32.08 35.32
CA ALA A 709 19.40 32.09 36.48
C ALA A 709 18.65 32.52 37.78
N GLU A 710 17.64 33.39 37.66
CA GLU A 710 16.77 33.77 38.80
C GLU A 710 15.81 32.64 39.18
N LEU A 711 15.21 31.96 38.17
CA LEU A 711 14.33 30.82 38.40
C LEU A 711 15.07 29.64 39.06
N GLU A 712 16.27 29.32 38.62
CA GLU A 712 17.11 28.27 39.22
C GLU A 712 17.50 28.57 40.69
N LYS A 713 17.75 29.84 41.04
CA LYS A 713 18.02 30.24 42.41
C LYS A 713 16.80 30.19 43.33
N THR A 714 15.61 30.21 42.75
CA THR A 714 14.33 30.34 43.47
C THR A 714 13.55 29.03 43.53
N SER A 715 14.15 27.90 43.14
CA SER A 715 13.50 26.59 43.11
C SER A 715 12.87 26.25 44.46
N GLY A 716 11.54 26.30 44.50
CA GLY A 716 10.73 26.05 45.70
C GLY A 716 9.98 27.26 46.29
N ARG A 717 10.14 28.50 45.78
CA ARG A 717 9.34 29.66 46.18
C ARG A 717 8.71 30.34 44.96
N ALA A 718 7.50 30.88 45.12
CA ALA A 718 6.87 31.67 44.06
C ALA A 718 7.82 32.80 43.61
N VAL A 719 8.14 32.81 42.32
CA VAL A 719 9.07 33.78 41.73
C VAL A 719 8.46 35.16 41.81
N LYS A 720 9.05 36.05 42.61
CA LYS A 720 8.80 37.48 42.49
C LYS A 720 9.81 38.04 41.53
N ILE A 721 9.39 38.24 40.29
CA ILE A 721 10.18 38.96 39.28
C ILE A 721 10.22 40.44 39.76
N ASP A 722 11.43 41.00 39.90
CA ASP A 722 11.61 42.41 40.23
C ASP A 722 11.07 43.29 39.08
N PRO A 723 10.03 44.08 39.29
CA PRO A 723 9.47 44.94 38.25
C PRO A 723 10.51 45.95 37.67
N ASN A 724 11.57 46.29 38.47
CA ASN A 724 12.58 47.24 38.01
C ASN A 724 13.61 46.59 37.05
N ALA A 725 13.79 45.26 37.08
CA ALA A 725 14.63 44.56 36.10
C ALA A 725 13.99 44.55 34.69
N ALA A 726 12.68 44.67 34.60
CA ALA A 726 11.96 44.76 33.35
C ALA A 726 12.14 46.10 32.60
N GLN A 727 12.50 47.16 33.33
CA GLN A 727 12.71 48.48 32.71
C GLN A 727 13.96 48.61 31.84
N GLN A 728 14.93 47.67 31.93
CA GLN A 728 16.14 47.72 31.12
C GLN A 728 15.97 47.14 29.69
N VAL A 729 14.85 46.50 29.39
CA VAL A 729 14.59 45.88 28.06
C VAL A 729 13.65 46.70 27.17
N ALA A 730 13.12 47.85 27.68
CA ALA A 730 12.30 48.77 26.87
C ALA A 730 13.18 49.57 25.88
N LEU A 731 13.72 48.90 24.85
CA LEU A 731 14.28 49.52 23.67
C LEU A 731 13.23 49.96 22.62
N PHE A 732 11.97 49.67 22.93
CA PHE A 732 10.81 50.23 22.18
C PHE A 732 9.87 50.83 23.20
N PRO A 733 9.47 52.12 23.09
CA PRO A 733 8.43 52.66 23.93
C PRO A 733 7.13 51.89 23.66
N GLU A 734 6.64 51.17 24.65
CA GLU A 734 5.29 50.53 24.62
C GLU A 734 4.16 51.56 24.65
N THR A 735 4.48 52.83 24.76
CA THR A 735 3.52 53.93 24.69
C THR A 735 3.53 54.51 23.29
N ASN A 736 2.45 54.27 22.58
CA ASN A 736 2.16 55.04 21.40
C ASN A 736 1.99 56.50 21.87
N PRO A 737 2.85 57.47 21.48
CA PRO A 737 2.77 58.87 21.93
C PRO A 737 1.38 59.46 21.75
N LEU A 738 0.63 58.95 20.80
CA LEU A 738 -0.76 59.30 20.50
C LEU A 738 -1.73 58.89 21.62
N LEU A 739 -1.49 57.74 22.30
CA LEU A 739 -2.31 57.27 23.42
C LEU A 739 -2.04 58.06 24.70
N ASP A 740 -0.85 58.53 24.92
CA ASP A 740 -0.52 59.36 26.09
C ASP A 740 -1.05 60.77 25.89
N GLU A 741 -0.93 61.37 24.68
CA GLU A 741 -1.55 62.64 24.35
C GLU A 741 -3.08 62.56 24.42
N LEU A 742 -3.71 61.46 24.07
CA LEU A 742 -5.16 61.21 24.18
C LEU A 742 -5.65 61.10 25.63
N LYS A 743 -4.80 60.55 26.54
CA LYS A 743 -5.11 60.44 27.98
C LYS A 743 -5.03 61.79 28.72
N GLU A 744 -4.12 62.68 28.26
CA GLU A 744 -3.93 64.01 28.85
C GLU A 744 -4.88 65.04 28.25
N LEU A 745 -5.60 64.73 27.19
CA LEU A 745 -6.50 65.62 26.49
C LEU A 745 -7.79 65.85 27.28
N ASP A 746 -8.02 67.05 27.77
CA ASP A 746 -9.32 67.43 28.36
C ASP A 746 -10.34 67.71 27.27
N VAL A 747 -11.11 66.69 26.91
CA VAL A 747 -12.12 66.74 25.87
C VAL A 747 -13.21 67.79 26.11
N ASN A 748 -13.46 68.18 27.36
CA ASN A 748 -14.48 69.18 27.71
C ASN A 748 -14.02 70.63 27.52
N SER A 749 -12.71 70.85 27.36
CA SER A 749 -12.13 72.18 27.11
C SER A 749 -11.93 72.50 25.63
N LEU A 750 -12.11 71.53 24.72
CA LEU A 750 -11.90 71.69 23.29
C LEU A 750 -13.16 72.16 22.57
N SER A 751 -12.98 73.17 21.74
CA SER A 751 -14.00 73.57 20.76
C SER A 751 -14.10 72.51 19.62
N PRO A 752 -15.21 72.37 18.89
CA PRO A 752 -15.37 71.45 17.78
C PRO A 752 -14.32 71.60 16.70
N ILE A 753 -13.80 72.81 16.46
CA ILE A 753 -12.76 73.10 15.45
C ILE A 753 -11.40 72.61 15.95
N GLU A 754 -11.09 72.80 17.23
CA GLU A 754 -9.83 72.33 17.83
C GLU A 754 -9.79 70.79 17.90
N ALA A 755 -10.91 70.17 18.20
CA ALA A 755 -11.01 68.69 18.14
C ALA A 755 -10.79 68.15 16.71
N LEU A 756 -11.32 68.82 15.71
CA LEU A 756 -11.15 68.44 14.30
C LEU A 756 -9.68 68.59 13.85
N ASN A 757 -9.03 69.69 14.27
CA ASN A 757 -7.61 69.93 13.99
C ASN A 757 -6.72 68.90 14.69
N LYS A 758 -7.00 68.50 15.91
CA LYS A 758 -6.29 67.47 16.63
C LYS A 758 -6.42 66.11 15.93
N LEU A 759 -7.61 65.76 15.47
CA LEU A 759 -7.83 64.53 14.67
C LEU A 759 -7.06 64.57 13.34
N PHE A 760 -6.87 65.75 12.74
CA PHE A 760 -6.07 65.91 11.53
C PHE A 760 -4.57 65.78 11.81
N GLU A 761 -4.07 66.27 12.97
CA GLU A 761 -2.68 66.09 13.39
C GLU A 761 -2.33 64.61 13.69
N TRP A 762 -3.30 63.87 14.21
CA TRP A 762 -3.12 62.44 14.54
C TRP A 762 -3.25 61.49 13.34
N ARG A 763 -3.77 62.00 12.21
CA ARG A 763 -3.86 61.23 10.96
C ARG A 763 -2.56 61.33 10.19
#